data_2730a366c27ca3f803092a1330cd1919
#
_entry.id   2730a366c27ca3f803092a1330cd1919
#
_cell.length_a   1.000
_cell.length_b   1.000
_cell.length_c   1.000
_cell.angle_alpha   90.00
_cell.angle_beta   90.00
_cell.angle_gamma   90.00
#
_symmetry.space_group_name_H-M   'P 1'
#
loop_
_entity.id
_entity.type
_entity.pdbx_description
1 polymer ?
#
loop_
_entity_poly.entity_id
_entity_poly.type
_entity_poly.pdbx_seq_one_letter_code
_entity_poly.pdbx_strand_id
1 'polypeptide(L)'
;MANVTQTIPNLTQGISQQPDEYKLPGQVKNMVNALPDVTQGLLKRPAGKFVASLSDGTKNSTANGRWFHYYRDENEQYIGQIARDGTVRMWDCLSGSEKTVVNPQFNYLIHTGDEDIQTLTLNDFTYINNRTKTVAMDTLEEPDINFGKEIFVELKSISYAKQYALNVFDNTNISTVTTATRINVTLVNSSNNYCDSNFKMRTHATRGDGNNARCGEPAGDGRDAYAPNVGTRIFSVGTGTTLVDEGATGGTLANGNHSNINYSYTVNIFNSSNQGSQQNRKNLYFRIATTGQSVPFTTGTGSNQQTTYQARYTTQYDLLHGGEGWQTGDYFYVFMKDAYYKITIEATSESRVQANLGLVRPNPTPFDTETTITAESILGDIRTELIAGGSFSNSDITTIGTGIHIKRSSIFNASTPVGELLNVVASKVNDVGDLPSQCKHGMVVEVVNSNAEEDNHYVKFFGNNDKDGEGTWQECAKPGRKIRFKRDTMPIVLIRTADGNFRLTELDGSAYTVTTADGPQTSNAPQWDDCLVGDDVTNPEPSFVGKEINKMLFFRNRFTMLADENIVMSRPGDFTNFWAKSAIQFIASDPVDIASSSEYPATLFDGIQVNTGLVLFTKNQQFMLTTDSDVFSPQTAKINALASYNFNFATNPISLGTTIGFLDNAGKFSRFFEMSQVQREGEPEVIEQSAVVSRLFEQDLKLISNSRENSVIFFSEEDTSTLYGYRYFDNIRERKLAAWFKWTLTGTIQYHCMQDDNLFVVVRNNGKDQLLKYSIKMDSNTFALAENRVHLDHLMSTSGWTYNATTGKSTKTKPTGLESTNQLAAYDIDDTANPATAIGRYAKITINGSNLEIDGDWSGQTFLIGYLYTMEITLPTIYVTRQEGESIRADSRANTILHRASFAFGPVGLYETTLTRKGRSDFNQTFEVGLANQYLANSASVVDNNALYSVPIYDRNTNVTLQVKSTHPTPANILYLTWEGVYNNNFYTRV
;
A
#
# COMPACT_ATOMS: atom_id res chain seq x y z
N MET A 1 -52.70 5.55 -53.16
CA MET A 1 -52.28 5.81 -51.76
C MET A 1 -53.02 4.82 -50.90
N ALA A 2 -52.25 4.07 -50.10
CA ALA A 2 -52.89 3.10 -49.19
C ALA A 2 -52.99 3.77 -47.81
N ASN A 3 -54.10 3.53 -47.12
CA ASN A 3 -54.24 3.92 -45.72
C ASN A 3 -53.33 3.03 -44.89
N VAL A 4 -52.62 3.65 -43.94
CA VAL A 4 -51.76 2.92 -43.04
C VAL A 4 -52.03 3.37 -41.60
N THR A 5 -52.12 2.37 -40.70
CA THR A 5 -52.19 2.59 -39.28
C THR A 5 -51.09 1.74 -38.66
N GLN A 6 -50.19 2.35 -37.93
CA GLN A 6 -49.13 1.63 -37.18
C GLN A 6 -49.04 2.11 -35.75
N THR A 7 -48.70 1.19 -34.86
CA THR A 7 -48.49 1.46 -33.43
C THR A 7 -47.03 1.32 -33.11
N ILE A 8 -46.50 2.32 -32.46
CA ILE A 8 -45.20 2.27 -31.75
C ILE A 8 -45.52 1.74 -30.36
N PRO A 9 -45.16 0.51 -30.05
CA PRO A 9 -45.72 -0.21 -28.88
C PRO A 9 -45.28 0.34 -27.54
N ASN A 10 -44.18 1.13 -27.51
CA ASN A 10 -43.70 1.86 -26.33
C ASN A 10 -42.79 3.01 -26.77
N LEU A 11 -42.53 3.95 -25.89
CA LEU A 11 -41.57 5.05 -26.08
C LEU A 11 -40.42 4.95 -25.09
N THR A 12 -40.12 3.74 -24.62
CA THR A 12 -39.17 3.49 -23.54
C THR A 12 -37.72 3.23 -24.00
N GLN A 13 -37.47 3.16 -25.33
CA GLN A 13 -36.14 2.81 -25.86
C GLN A 13 -35.13 3.98 -25.81
N GLY A 14 -35.50 5.09 -25.19
CA GLY A 14 -34.61 6.18 -24.85
C GLY A 14 -34.22 7.08 -26.01
N ILE A 15 -33.23 7.95 -25.76
CA ILE A 15 -32.71 8.90 -26.75
C ILE A 15 -31.83 8.14 -27.76
N SER A 16 -31.95 8.49 -29.04
CA SER A 16 -31.00 8.09 -30.08
C SER A 16 -30.66 9.29 -30.98
N GLN A 17 -29.38 9.46 -31.25
CA GLN A 17 -28.85 10.47 -32.15
C GLN A 17 -28.62 9.96 -33.58
N GLN A 18 -29.01 8.70 -33.83
CA GLN A 18 -28.97 8.14 -35.17
C GLN A 18 -29.90 8.93 -36.10
N PRO A 19 -29.67 8.89 -37.42
CA PRO A 19 -30.70 9.36 -38.39
C PRO A 19 -32.04 8.71 -38.13
N ASP A 20 -33.13 9.49 -38.34
CA ASP A 20 -34.47 9.02 -37.96
C ASP A 20 -34.89 7.72 -38.67
N GLU A 21 -34.33 7.43 -39.84
CA GLU A 21 -34.58 6.19 -40.62
C GLU A 21 -33.99 4.95 -39.96
N TYR A 22 -32.97 5.13 -39.12
CA TYR A 22 -32.28 4.01 -38.46
C TYR A 22 -32.72 3.81 -37.02
N LYS A 23 -33.53 4.73 -36.47
CA LYS A 23 -34.05 4.58 -35.10
C LYS A 23 -34.96 3.38 -34.99
N LEU A 24 -34.77 2.66 -33.89
CA LEU A 24 -35.66 1.57 -33.53
C LEU A 24 -37.01 2.11 -33.04
N PRO A 25 -38.11 1.34 -33.22
CA PRO A 25 -39.42 1.71 -32.66
C PRO A 25 -39.31 1.98 -31.16
N GLY A 26 -39.83 3.12 -30.71
CA GLY A 26 -39.76 3.52 -29.30
C GLY A 26 -38.57 4.39 -28.93
N GLN A 27 -37.58 4.58 -29.80
CA GLN A 27 -36.53 5.58 -29.62
C GLN A 27 -37.04 6.99 -29.94
N VAL A 28 -36.54 7.99 -29.25
CA VAL A 28 -36.90 9.39 -29.38
C VAL A 28 -35.68 10.27 -29.70
N LYS A 29 -35.94 11.50 -30.23
CA LYS A 29 -34.88 12.49 -30.47
C LYS A 29 -34.34 13.10 -29.18
N ASN A 30 -35.26 13.40 -28.27
CA ASN A 30 -34.91 14.03 -27.01
C ASN A 30 -35.91 13.56 -25.93
N MET A 31 -35.38 13.35 -24.72
CA MET A 31 -36.17 12.91 -23.58
C MET A 31 -35.61 13.60 -22.33
N VAL A 32 -36.38 14.53 -21.78
CA VAL A 32 -35.98 15.33 -20.59
C VAL A 32 -36.97 15.06 -19.47
N ASN A 33 -36.49 14.84 -18.26
CA ASN A 33 -37.31 14.63 -17.07
C ASN A 33 -38.33 13.48 -17.19
N ALA A 34 -37.97 12.44 -17.92
CA ALA A 34 -38.70 11.21 -18.02
C ALA A 34 -37.86 10.05 -17.53
N LEU A 35 -38.56 8.94 -17.16
CA LEU A 35 -37.93 7.70 -16.72
C LEU A 35 -38.54 6.54 -17.52
N PRO A 36 -37.80 5.84 -18.38
CA PRO A 36 -38.28 4.64 -19.05
C PRO A 36 -38.52 3.51 -18.04
N ASP A 37 -39.68 2.89 -18.09
CA ASP A 37 -40.01 1.74 -17.26
C ASP A 37 -40.63 0.61 -18.07
N VAL A 38 -40.19 -0.63 -17.82
CA VAL A 38 -40.62 -1.82 -18.59
C VAL A 38 -42.09 -2.15 -18.34
N THR A 39 -42.58 -1.86 -17.16
CA THR A 39 -43.94 -2.23 -16.72
C THR A 39 -44.98 -1.12 -16.89
N GLN A 40 -44.54 0.15 -16.73
CA GLN A 40 -45.44 1.30 -16.70
C GLN A 40 -45.27 2.24 -17.91
N GLY A 41 -44.41 1.92 -18.85
CA GLY A 41 -44.13 2.76 -20.00
C GLY A 41 -43.16 3.91 -19.71
N LEU A 42 -43.36 5.04 -20.38
CA LEU A 42 -42.52 6.23 -20.18
C LEU A 42 -43.14 7.13 -19.12
N LEU A 43 -42.51 7.20 -17.98
CA LEU A 43 -42.99 7.95 -16.80
C LEU A 43 -42.40 9.36 -16.77
N LYS A 44 -43.15 10.32 -16.22
CA LYS A 44 -42.52 11.54 -15.70
C LYS A 44 -41.61 11.18 -14.55
N ARG A 45 -40.41 11.79 -14.45
CA ARG A 45 -39.42 11.43 -13.42
C ARG A 45 -39.97 11.64 -12.00
N PRO A 46 -39.45 10.94 -10.99
CA PRO A 46 -39.89 11.13 -9.60
C PRO A 46 -39.61 12.55 -9.09
N ALA A 47 -40.38 12.95 -8.08
CA ALA A 47 -40.13 14.18 -7.35
C ALA A 47 -38.81 14.14 -6.56
N GLY A 48 -38.13 15.26 -6.49
CA GLY A 48 -36.99 15.47 -5.63
C GLY A 48 -37.41 15.90 -4.25
N LYS A 49 -37.54 14.99 -3.27
CA LYS A 49 -37.87 15.33 -1.90
C LYS A 49 -36.71 16.09 -1.26
N PHE A 50 -37.00 17.29 -0.75
CA PHE A 50 -36.02 18.05 0.03
C PHE A 50 -35.83 17.39 1.40
N VAL A 51 -34.58 17.06 1.74
CA VAL A 51 -34.21 16.49 3.02
C VAL A 51 -33.73 17.59 3.96
N ALA A 52 -32.67 18.31 3.56
CA ALA A 52 -32.10 19.39 4.36
C ALA A 52 -31.22 20.33 3.53
N SER A 53 -30.97 21.52 4.11
CA SER A 53 -29.88 22.39 3.68
C SER A 53 -28.62 21.99 4.45
N LEU A 54 -27.56 21.63 3.70
CA LEU A 54 -26.30 21.14 4.25
C LEU A 54 -25.33 22.28 4.60
N SER A 55 -25.57 23.47 4.06
CA SER A 55 -24.81 24.68 4.36
C SER A 55 -25.74 25.87 4.55
N ASP A 56 -25.49 26.68 5.57
CA ASP A 56 -26.25 27.88 5.85
C ASP A 56 -25.75 29.14 5.12
N GLY A 57 -24.85 28.98 4.17
CA GLY A 57 -24.23 30.09 3.41
C GLY A 57 -23.16 30.86 4.18
N THR A 58 -23.03 30.68 5.49
CA THR A 58 -22.02 31.32 6.33
C THR A 58 -20.82 30.40 6.57
N LYS A 59 -21.04 29.11 6.57
CA LYS A 59 -20.00 28.12 6.90
C LYS A 59 -19.18 27.63 5.72
N ASN A 60 -19.66 27.72 4.47
CA ASN A 60 -18.91 27.19 3.33
C ASN A 60 -19.36 27.78 1.99
N SER A 61 -19.61 29.06 1.86
CA SER A 61 -19.97 29.69 0.59
C SER A 61 -18.91 29.54 -0.52
N THR A 62 -17.76 28.99 -0.20
CA THR A 62 -16.64 28.75 -1.14
C THR A 62 -16.03 27.35 -1.02
N ALA A 63 -16.51 26.51 -0.15
CA ALA A 63 -15.93 25.20 0.05
C ALA A 63 -16.44 24.22 -1.00
N ASN A 64 -15.79 24.19 -2.14
CA ASN A 64 -15.78 22.99 -2.95
C ASN A 64 -14.98 21.93 -2.23
N GLY A 65 -15.28 20.67 -2.47
CA GLY A 65 -14.59 19.56 -1.85
C GLY A 65 -15.21 18.24 -2.25
N ARG A 66 -14.54 17.18 -1.92
CA ARG A 66 -14.98 15.83 -2.24
C ARG A 66 -16.16 15.43 -1.39
N TRP A 67 -17.26 15.06 -2.03
CA TRP A 67 -18.41 14.44 -1.40
C TRP A 67 -18.26 12.91 -1.42
N PHE A 68 -18.82 12.25 -0.38
CA PHE A 68 -18.84 10.79 -0.29
C PHE A 68 -20.07 10.32 0.48
N HIS A 69 -20.44 9.06 0.29
CA HIS A 69 -21.53 8.41 0.98
C HIS A 69 -20.99 7.35 1.94
N TYR A 70 -21.51 7.34 3.16
CA TYR A 70 -21.27 6.32 4.16
C TYR A 70 -22.57 5.56 4.41
N TYR A 71 -22.54 4.28 4.13
CA TYR A 71 -23.66 3.37 4.33
C TYR A 71 -23.30 2.34 5.41
N ARG A 72 -24.13 2.25 6.45
CA ARG A 72 -24.03 1.22 7.46
C ARG A 72 -25.18 0.23 7.35
N ASP A 73 -26.41 0.73 7.38
CA ASP A 73 -27.63 -0.02 7.17
C ASP A 73 -28.76 0.90 6.65
N GLU A 74 -29.96 0.36 6.46
CA GLU A 74 -31.12 1.10 5.94
C GLU A 74 -31.53 2.31 6.81
N ASN A 75 -31.23 2.27 8.10
CA ASN A 75 -31.58 3.32 9.07
C ASN A 75 -30.43 4.27 9.35
N GLU A 76 -29.21 3.90 8.98
CA GLU A 76 -28.02 4.66 9.28
C GLU A 76 -27.16 4.88 8.03
N GLN A 77 -27.39 6.02 7.39
CA GLN A 77 -26.71 6.44 6.17
C GLN A 77 -26.34 7.91 6.27
N TYR A 78 -25.15 8.25 5.81
CA TYR A 78 -24.63 9.61 5.89
C TYR A 78 -24.04 10.09 4.58
N ILE A 79 -24.17 11.40 4.32
CA ILE A 79 -23.37 12.09 3.29
C ILE A 79 -22.30 12.91 3.98
N GLY A 80 -21.07 12.74 3.56
CA GLY A 80 -19.92 13.49 4.03
C GLY A 80 -19.34 14.41 2.97
N GLN A 81 -18.76 15.52 3.41
CA GLN A 81 -17.94 16.41 2.60
C GLN A 81 -16.57 16.57 3.24
N ILE A 82 -15.54 16.42 2.41
CA ILE A 82 -14.15 16.77 2.74
C ILE A 82 -13.85 18.05 1.96
N ALA A 83 -13.86 19.17 2.66
CA ALA A 83 -13.62 20.47 2.06
C ALA A 83 -12.15 20.63 1.66
N ARG A 84 -11.85 21.53 0.70
CA ARG A 84 -10.48 21.75 0.21
C ARG A 84 -9.51 22.27 1.26
N ASP A 85 -10.02 22.86 2.34
CA ASP A 85 -9.22 23.25 3.52
C ASP A 85 -8.90 22.09 4.49
N GLY A 86 -9.35 20.88 4.16
CA GLY A 86 -9.15 19.68 4.97
C GLY A 86 -10.19 19.46 6.06
N THR A 87 -11.30 20.22 6.07
CA THR A 87 -12.40 20.07 7.03
C THR A 87 -13.37 18.98 6.57
N VAL A 88 -13.76 18.08 7.50
CA VAL A 88 -14.74 17.01 7.28
C VAL A 88 -16.04 17.33 7.98
N ARG A 89 -17.17 17.19 7.27
CA ARG A 89 -18.53 17.35 7.80
C ARG A 89 -19.39 16.16 7.39
N MET A 90 -20.32 15.78 8.24
CA MET A 90 -21.19 14.63 8.02
C MET A 90 -22.65 14.99 8.30
N TRP A 91 -23.56 14.50 7.48
CA TRP A 91 -25.01 14.67 7.65
C TRP A 91 -25.74 13.36 7.45
N ASP A 92 -26.75 13.15 8.25
CA ASP A 92 -27.65 12.01 8.14
C ASP A 92 -28.53 12.12 6.89
N CYS A 93 -28.54 11.10 6.05
CA CYS A 93 -29.30 11.11 4.79
C CYS A 93 -30.82 11.07 4.96
N LEU A 94 -31.31 10.56 6.08
CA LEU A 94 -32.73 10.40 6.34
C LEU A 94 -33.33 11.66 6.99
N SER A 95 -32.66 12.20 7.99
CA SER A 95 -33.12 13.38 8.74
C SER A 95 -32.50 14.68 8.27
N GLY A 96 -31.39 14.65 7.56
CA GLY A 96 -30.60 15.83 7.19
C GLY A 96 -29.85 16.48 8.36
N SER A 97 -29.86 15.86 9.54
CA SER A 97 -29.16 16.42 10.72
C SER A 97 -27.64 16.30 10.57
N GLU A 98 -26.94 17.39 10.90
CA GLU A 98 -25.48 17.38 10.93
C GLU A 98 -25.00 16.60 12.15
N LYS A 99 -24.02 15.71 11.95
CA LYS A 99 -23.37 14.92 12.98
C LYS A 99 -22.08 15.59 13.42
N THR A 100 -21.75 15.47 14.69
CA THR A 100 -20.51 16.00 15.23
C THR A 100 -19.31 15.19 14.73
N VAL A 101 -18.30 15.87 14.19
CA VAL A 101 -17.00 15.28 13.87
C VAL A 101 -15.97 15.80 14.87
N VAL A 102 -15.44 14.92 15.70
CA VAL A 102 -14.34 15.25 16.62
C VAL A 102 -13.04 15.39 15.82
N ASN A 103 -12.27 16.45 16.03
CA ASN A 103 -11.08 16.83 15.26
C ASN A 103 -11.40 16.94 13.75
N PRO A 104 -12.27 17.84 13.32
CA PRO A 104 -12.83 17.81 11.96
C PRO A 104 -11.86 18.24 10.87
N GLN A 105 -10.64 18.68 11.18
CA GLN A 105 -9.69 19.25 10.21
C GLN A 105 -8.30 18.65 10.35
N PHE A 106 -7.74 18.22 9.22
CA PHE A 106 -6.37 17.73 9.11
C PHE A 106 -5.64 18.29 7.90
N ASN A 107 -4.36 18.64 8.07
CA ASN A 107 -3.52 19.15 6.99
C ASN A 107 -3.30 18.12 5.88
N TYR A 108 -3.33 16.84 6.21
CA TYR A 108 -3.26 15.75 5.23
C TYR A 108 -4.35 15.85 4.17
N LEU A 109 -5.55 16.32 4.53
CA LEU A 109 -6.73 16.42 3.66
C LEU A 109 -6.77 17.70 2.82
N ILE A 110 -5.85 18.65 2.97
CA ILE A 110 -5.80 19.85 2.15
C ILE A 110 -5.49 19.44 0.70
N HIS A 111 -6.36 19.84 -0.23
CA HIS A 111 -6.30 19.46 -1.64
C HIS A 111 -6.76 20.60 -2.55
N THR A 112 -6.52 20.45 -3.84
CA THR A 112 -6.92 21.43 -4.87
C THR A 112 -8.01 20.93 -5.79
N GLY A 113 -7.91 19.69 -6.24
CA GLY A 113 -8.90 18.98 -7.05
C GLY A 113 -9.74 18.04 -6.20
N ASP A 114 -11.03 17.96 -6.43
CA ASP A 114 -11.91 17.07 -5.65
C ASP A 114 -11.60 15.58 -5.95
N GLU A 115 -10.98 15.29 -7.09
CA GLU A 115 -10.45 13.99 -7.49
C GLU A 115 -9.21 13.57 -6.68
N ASP A 116 -8.53 14.50 -6.02
CA ASP A 116 -7.34 14.21 -5.19
C ASP A 116 -7.69 13.40 -3.94
N ILE A 117 -8.94 13.47 -3.49
CA ILE A 117 -9.40 12.78 -2.28
C ILE A 117 -10.17 11.53 -2.63
N GLN A 118 -9.84 10.46 -1.92
CA GLN A 118 -10.51 9.18 -2.02
C GLN A 118 -10.92 8.63 -0.67
N THR A 119 -12.05 7.95 -0.64
CA THR A 119 -12.59 7.31 0.55
C THR A 119 -12.83 5.83 0.31
N LEU A 120 -12.58 5.03 1.33
CA LEU A 120 -12.91 3.62 1.39
C LEU A 120 -13.53 3.31 2.76
N THR A 121 -14.79 2.91 2.78
CA THR A 121 -15.48 2.54 4.02
C THR A 121 -15.45 1.03 4.21
N LEU A 122 -14.96 0.62 5.37
CA LEU A 122 -14.93 -0.76 5.84
C LEU A 122 -15.52 -0.80 7.25
N ASN A 123 -16.73 -1.33 7.38
CA ASN A 123 -17.48 -1.33 8.63
C ASN A 123 -17.65 0.12 9.19
N ASP A 124 -17.22 0.37 10.44
CA ASP A 124 -17.31 1.67 11.09
C ASP A 124 -16.13 2.61 10.79
N PHE A 125 -15.24 2.23 9.88
CA PHE A 125 -14.04 2.97 9.52
C PHE A 125 -14.10 3.44 8.06
N THR A 126 -13.98 4.75 7.84
CA THR A 126 -13.80 5.31 6.50
C THR A 126 -12.36 5.81 6.38
N TYR A 127 -11.55 5.08 5.63
CA TYR A 127 -10.19 5.48 5.30
C TYR A 127 -10.23 6.57 4.24
N ILE A 128 -9.41 7.60 4.42
CA ILE A 128 -9.36 8.77 3.53
C ILE A 128 -7.92 8.93 3.05
N ASN A 129 -7.74 8.89 1.75
CA ASN A 129 -6.47 9.07 1.08
C ASN A 129 -6.43 10.39 0.30
N ASN A 130 -5.29 11.06 0.35
CA ASN A 130 -4.98 12.19 -0.49
C ASN A 130 -3.92 11.79 -1.53
N ARG A 131 -4.31 11.75 -2.81
CA ARG A 131 -3.49 11.35 -3.95
C ARG A 131 -2.27 12.24 -4.21
N THR A 132 -2.22 13.43 -3.61
CA THR A 132 -1.10 14.37 -3.78
C THR A 132 -0.03 14.23 -2.71
N LYS A 133 -0.19 13.28 -1.79
CA LYS A 133 0.75 13.04 -0.69
C LYS A 133 1.63 11.85 -1.00
N THR A 134 2.93 12.10 -1.07
CA THR A 134 3.93 11.06 -1.21
C THR A 134 4.18 10.40 0.14
N VAL A 135 4.05 9.10 0.20
CA VAL A 135 4.29 8.33 1.42
C VAL A 135 5.78 8.32 1.77
N ALA A 136 6.11 8.47 3.04
CA ALA A 136 7.48 8.43 3.54
C ALA A 136 7.59 7.53 4.79
N MET A 137 8.81 7.06 5.05
CA MET A 137 9.14 6.43 6.33
C MET A 137 9.41 7.49 7.39
N ASP A 138 9.07 7.19 8.63
CA ASP A 138 9.40 8.02 9.80
C ASP A 138 10.89 7.95 10.10
N THR A 139 11.33 8.76 11.04
CA THR A 139 12.70 8.75 11.61
C THR A 139 12.89 7.67 12.67
N LEU A 140 11.82 6.99 13.09
CA LEU A 140 11.91 5.89 14.05
C LEU A 140 12.63 4.71 13.41
N GLU A 141 13.74 4.32 14.04
CA GLU A 141 14.58 3.22 13.61
C GLU A 141 14.57 2.10 14.66
N GLU A 142 14.80 0.86 14.21
CA GLU A 142 15.12 -0.21 15.16
C GLU A 142 16.41 0.18 15.89
N PRO A 143 16.46 0.14 17.24
CA PRO A 143 17.63 0.60 17.98
C PRO A 143 18.91 -0.11 17.55
N ASP A 144 19.93 0.65 17.13
CA ASP A 144 21.25 0.15 16.74
C ASP A 144 22.35 0.44 17.78
N ILE A 145 22.00 1.04 18.89
CA ILE A 145 22.94 1.60 19.88
C ILE A 145 24.06 0.65 20.26
N ASN A 146 23.75 -0.64 20.37
CA ASN A 146 24.68 -1.67 20.82
C ASN A 146 25.06 -2.67 19.72
N PHE A 147 24.42 -2.66 18.57
CA PHE A 147 24.71 -3.63 17.51
C PHE A 147 26.15 -3.51 17.02
N GLY A 148 26.89 -4.62 17.07
CA GLY A 148 28.31 -4.65 16.78
C GLY A 148 29.23 -4.01 17.86
N LYS A 149 28.64 -3.42 18.90
CA LYS A 149 29.33 -2.77 20.02
C LYS A 149 29.21 -3.56 21.32
N GLU A 150 28.64 -4.73 21.24
CA GLU A 150 28.47 -5.64 22.36
C GLU A 150 28.71 -7.09 21.94
N ILE A 151 29.15 -7.90 22.90
CA ILE A 151 29.46 -9.31 22.74
C ILE A 151 29.04 -10.03 24.00
N PHE A 152 28.54 -11.25 23.83
CA PHE A 152 28.27 -12.13 24.92
C PHE A 152 29.19 -13.36 24.86
N VAL A 153 29.84 -13.67 25.96
CA VAL A 153 30.74 -14.82 26.11
C VAL A 153 30.20 -15.75 27.18
N GLU A 154 29.80 -16.95 26.76
CA GLU A 154 29.18 -17.93 27.60
C GLU A 154 30.17 -19.09 27.89
N LEU A 155 30.14 -19.62 29.10
CA LEU A 155 30.82 -20.85 29.43
C LEU A 155 30.03 -22.05 28.94
N LYS A 156 30.59 -22.84 28.03
CA LYS A 156 30.01 -24.11 27.58
C LYS A 156 30.31 -25.27 28.55
N SER A 157 31.52 -25.28 29.10
CA SER A 157 31.92 -26.30 30.04
C SER A 157 32.94 -25.78 31.05
N ILE A 158 32.93 -26.37 32.27
CA ILE A 158 33.86 -26.09 33.33
C ILE A 158 34.74 -27.32 33.51
N SER A 159 36.05 -27.17 33.34
CA SER A 159 37.00 -28.27 33.37
C SER A 159 38.29 -27.87 34.11
N TYR A 160 38.91 -28.83 34.77
CA TYR A 160 40.23 -28.66 35.42
C TYR A 160 41.34 -28.65 34.39
N ALA A 161 42.44 -28.00 34.73
CA ALA A 161 43.60 -27.88 33.87
C ALA A 161 43.36 -27.26 32.48
N LYS A 162 42.38 -26.37 32.38
CA LYS A 162 42.00 -25.70 31.12
C LYS A 162 42.16 -24.21 31.20
N GLN A 163 42.64 -23.62 30.13
CA GLN A 163 42.78 -22.15 29.97
C GLN A 163 41.63 -21.60 29.14
N TYR A 164 40.88 -20.63 29.66
CA TYR A 164 39.72 -20.00 29.04
C TYR A 164 40.16 -18.75 28.29
N ALA A 165 40.56 -18.91 27.04
CA ALA A 165 41.19 -17.86 26.27
C ALA A 165 40.19 -17.12 25.35
N LEU A 166 40.32 -15.79 25.30
CA LEU A 166 39.51 -14.90 24.48
C LEU A 166 40.38 -13.90 23.73
N ASN A 167 40.13 -13.68 22.43
CA ASN A 167 40.75 -12.65 21.63
C ASN A 167 39.71 -11.58 21.30
N VAL A 168 40.00 -10.32 21.59
CA VAL A 168 39.10 -9.19 21.31
C VAL A 168 39.74 -8.24 20.31
N PHE A 169 39.04 -7.87 19.25
CA PHE A 169 39.57 -7.07 18.14
C PHE A 169 38.74 -5.81 17.87
N ASP A 170 39.43 -4.76 17.43
CA ASP A 170 38.74 -3.56 16.90
C ASP A 170 38.45 -3.73 15.40
N ASN A 171 37.16 -3.69 15.03
CA ASN A 171 36.76 -3.82 13.64
C ASN A 171 36.96 -2.54 12.81
N THR A 172 37.18 -1.40 13.46
CA THR A 172 37.29 -0.11 12.78
C THR A 172 38.73 0.25 12.43
N ASN A 173 39.69 -0.28 13.20
CA ASN A 173 41.11 -0.05 12.98
C ASN A 173 41.77 -1.26 12.30
N ILE A 174 41.72 -1.26 10.98
CA ILE A 174 42.38 -2.27 10.16
C ILE A 174 43.75 -1.76 9.81
N SER A 175 44.80 -2.36 10.40
CA SER A 175 46.20 -2.11 10.00
C SER A 175 46.62 -3.12 8.92
N THR A 176 47.41 -2.69 7.96
CA THR A 176 48.10 -3.57 7.07
C THR A 176 49.30 -4.16 7.78
N VAL A 177 49.30 -5.49 7.91
CA VAL A 177 50.40 -6.23 8.52
C VAL A 177 51.05 -7.13 7.48
N THR A 178 52.35 -7.05 7.40
CA THR A 178 53.13 -7.97 6.57
C THR A 178 53.36 -9.28 7.30
N THR A 179 53.03 -10.36 6.69
CA THR A 179 53.17 -11.73 7.24
C THR A 179 54.19 -12.49 6.40
N ALA A 180 55.11 -13.20 7.02
CA ALA A 180 56.04 -14.06 6.29
C ALA A 180 55.30 -15.23 5.67
N THR A 181 55.49 -15.48 4.38
CA THR A 181 54.93 -16.61 3.67
C THR A 181 55.95 -17.68 3.32
N ARG A 182 57.22 -17.30 3.34
CA ARG A 182 58.30 -18.23 3.13
C ARG A 182 59.56 -17.82 3.92
N ILE A 183 60.20 -18.80 4.50
CA ILE A 183 61.48 -18.64 5.21
C ILE A 183 62.52 -19.51 4.55
N ASN A 184 63.77 -19.13 4.68
CA ASN A 184 64.91 -19.94 4.34
C ASN A 184 65.80 -20.14 5.57
N VAL A 185 66.21 -21.36 5.85
CA VAL A 185 67.01 -21.72 6.99
C VAL A 185 68.36 -22.19 6.50
N THR A 186 69.44 -21.48 6.85
CA THR A 186 70.79 -21.81 6.48
C THR A 186 71.60 -22.11 7.69
N LEU A 187 72.27 -23.23 7.70
CA LEU A 187 73.28 -23.56 8.74
C LEU A 187 74.47 -22.62 8.56
N VAL A 188 74.82 -21.88 9.59
CA VAL A 188 75.87 -20.89 9.54
C VAL A 188 77.23 -21.57 9.91
N ASN A 189 77.23 -22.40 10.92
CA ASN A 189 78.38 -23.13 11.30
C ASN A 189 78.05 -24.35 12.19
N SER A 190 78.71 -25.48 12.00
CA SER A 190 78.56 -26.67 12.80
C SER A 190 79.83 -27.01 13.59
N SER A 191 80.87 -26.23 13.51
CA SER A 191 82.13 -26.52 14.17
C SER A 191 82.50 -25.40 15.19
N ASN A 192 83.26 -25.80 16.16
CA ASN A 192 83.51 -25.13 17.43
C ASN A 192 84.11 -23.74 17.38
N ASN A 193 84.42 -23.14 16.24
CA ASN A 193 85.15 -21.90 16.20
C ASN A 193 84.77 -20.87 15.15
N TYR A 194 83.66 -20.97 14.49
CA TYR A 194 83.36 -19.98 13.47
C TYR A 194 82.05 -19.33 13.60
N CYS A 195 82.02 -18.08 13.86
CA CYS A 195 81.00 -17.16 13.68
C CYS A 195 81.03 -16.52 12.31
N ASP A 196 79.94 -16.40 11.58
CA ASP A 196 79.91 -15.51 10.45
C ASP A 196 80.42 -14.11 10.84
N SER A 197 81.16 -13.47 9.96
CA SER A 197 81.75 -12.16 10.14
C SER A 197 80.74 -11.07 10.51
N ASN A 198 79.45 -11.35 10.31
CA ASN A 198 78.32 -10.51 10.67
C ASN A 198 77.87 -10.64 12.16
N PHE A 199 78.45 -11.58 12.90
CA PHE A 199 78.22 -11.76 14.32
C PHE A 199 79.23 -11.07 15.13
N LYS A 200 78.85 -10.13 15.98
CA LYS A 200 79.64 -9.69 17.12
C LYS A 200 79.28 -10.58 18.31
N MET A 201 80.20 -11.52 18.55
CA MET A 201 80.10 -12.42 19.69
C MET A 201 80.94 -11.98 20.86
N ARG A 202 80.45 -12.19 22.06
CA ARG A 202 81.25 -12.22 23.26
C ARG A 202 81.97 -13.56 23.33
N THR A 203 83.28 -13.48 23.51
CA THR A 203 84.10 -14.64 23.80
C THR A 203 83.73 -15.16 25.16
N HIS A 204 83.37 -16.43 25.22
CA HIS A 204 83.29 -17.15 26.48
C HIS A 204 84.65 -17.27 27.11
N ALA A 205 84.82 -16.48 28.16
CA ALA A 205 86.14 -16.52 28.82
C ALA A 205 86.40 -17.75 29.65
N THR A 206 85.45 -18.60 29.96
CA THR A 206 85.62 -19.82 30.69
C THR A 206 84.48 -20.82 30.61
N ARG A 207 84.50 -21.68 29.67
CA ARG A 207 84.18 -23.09 29.90
C ARG A 207 85.42 -23.77 30.33
N GLY A 208 85.44 -24.60 31.34
CA GLY A 208 86.59 -25.28 31.92
C GLY A 208 87.38 -26.15 30.98
N ASP A 209 87.20 -26.03 29.68
CA ASP A 209 87.97 -26.65 28.57
C ASP A 209 88.81 -25.63 27.79
N GLY A 210 88.94 -24.42 28.21
CA GLY A 210 89.92 -23.42 27.88
C GLY A 210 89.89 -22.83 26.51
N ASN A 211 88.92 -23.10 25.58
CA ASN A 211 89.20 -22.57 24.26
C ASN A 211 88.07 -22.38 23.26
N ASN A 212 86.84 -22.24 23.63
CA ASN A 212 85.93 -22.09 22.55
C ASN A 212 84.73 -21.15 22.84
N ALA A 213 84.85 -19.87 22.39
CA ALA A 213 83.72 -19.01 22.14
C ALA A 213 82.79 -19.59 21.11
N ARG A 214 81.64 -20.00 21.44
CA ARG A 214 80.57 -20.39 20.50
C ARG A 214 79.72 -19.21 20.09
N CYS A 215 79.44 -19.10 18.84
CA CYS A 215 78.56 -18.04 18.32
C CYS A 215 77.21 -18.09 19.03
N GLY A 216 76.74 -16.95 19.64
CA GLY A 216 75.51 -16.83 20.31
C GLY A 216 75.37 -17.44 21.70
N GLU A 217 76.44 -18.02 22.24
CA GLU A 217 76.43 -18.39 23.65
C GLU A 217 76.65 -17.13 24.54
N PRO A 218 75.88 -17.00 25.59
CA PRO A 218 76.12 -15.88 26.55
C PRO A 218 77.53 -15.94 27.20
N ALA A 219 78.13 -14.78 27.33
CA ALA A 219 79.43 -14.67 28.04
C ALA A 219 79.16 -14.69 29.53
N GLY A 220 80.11 -15.36 30.23
CA GLY A 220 80.08 -15.38 31.69
C GLY A 220 78.99 -16.16 32.33
N ASP A 221 78.13 -15.56 33.07
CA ASP A 221 76.99 -16.21 33.71
C ASP A 221 75.83 -16.59 32.77
N GLY A 222 76.08 -16.45 31.53
CA GLY A 222 75.21 -17.06 30.53
C GLY A 222 73.92 -16.41 30.21
N ARG A 223 73.68 -15.18 30.43
CA ARG A 223 72.39 -14.59 30.30
C ARG A 223 72.21 -13.40 29.33
N ASP A 224 73.28 -12.87 28.78
CA ASP A 224 73.14 -11.80 27.82
C ASP A 224 73.05 -12.29 26.41
N ALA A 225 71.87 -12.27 25.93
CA ALA A 225 71.60 -12.52 24.51
C ALA A 225 72.43 -11.54 23.64
N TYR A 226 73.17 -12.10 22.69
CA TYR A 226 74.07 -11.37 21.87
C TYR A 226 73.41 -10.84 20.60
N ALA A 227 73.49 -9.55 20.35
CA ALA A 227 72.92 -8.97 19.15
C ALA A 227 73.89 -8.90 17.99
N PRO A 228 73.64 -9.55 16.84
CA PRO A 228 74.44 -9.35 15.63
C PRO A 228 74.42 -7.90 15.17
N ASN A 229 75.50 -7.47 14.52
CA ASN A 229 75.54 -6.15 13.89
C ASN A 229 74.61 -6.12 12.64
N VAL A 230 74.14 -4.94 12.38
CA VAL A 230 73.47 -4.47 11.17
C VAL A 230 72.43 -5.44 10.59
N GLY A 231 71.19 -5.12 10.72
CA GLY A 231 70.05 -5.85 10.15
C GLY A 231 69.72 -7.17 10.83
N THR A 232 70.45 -7.58 11.82
CA THR A 232 70.29 -8.83 12.54
C THR A 232 69.56 -8.58 13.85
N ARG A 233 68.69 -9.46 14.16
CA ARG A 233 67.92 -9.38 15.40
C ARG A 233 68.14 -10.65 16.21
N ILE A 234 68.31 -10.43 17.48
CA ILE A 234 68.26 -11.53 18.45
C ILE A 234 66.98 -11.48 19.21
N PHE A 235 66.55 -12.60 19.56
CA PHE A 235 65.30 -12.87 20.19
C PHE A 235 65.49 -13.35 21.58
N SER A 236 64.90 -12.65 22.53
CA SER A 236 64.50 -13.36 23.71
C SER A 236 63.31 -14.21 23.34
N VAL A 237 63.43 -15.49 23.58
CA VAL A 237 62.27 -16.39 23.59
C VAL A 237 61.36 -15.84 24.67
N GLY A 238 60.17 -15.33 24.27
CA GLY A 238 59.23 -14.73 25.23
C GLY A 238 58.78 -15.75 26.25
N THR A 239 58.49 -15.31 27.45
CA THR A 239 57.86 -16.13 28.47
C THR A 239 56.56 -16.72 27.90
N GLY A 240 56.52 -18.04 27.69
CA GLY A 240 55.44 -18.71 26.99
C GLY A 240 55.84 -19.47 25.74
N THR A 241 57.09 -19.37 25.30
CA THR A 241 57.59 -20.17 24.19
C THR A 241 57.95 -21.52 24.73
N THR A 242 57.08 -22.50 24.49
CA THR A 242 57.40 -23.90 24.78
C THR A 242 58.33 -24.37 23.69
N LEU A 243 59.56 -24.56 24.00
CA LEU A 243 60.44 -25.42 23.19
C LEU A 243 59.88 -26.86 23.36
N VAL A 244 59.10 -27.26 22.36
CA VAL A 244 58.64 -28.64 22.35
C VAL A 244 59.78 -29.48 21.76
N ASP A 245 60.52 -30.12 22.63
CA ASP A 245 61.46 -31.14 22.25
C ASP A 245 60.64 -32.43 21.94
N GLU A 246 60.22 -32.55 20.71
CA GLU A 246 59.55 -33.77 20.26
C GLU A 246 60.60 -34.84 20.03
N GLY A 247 60.99 -35.49 21.10
CA GLY A 247 61.67 -36.79 21.08
C GLY A 247 63.16 -36.77 20.74
N ALA A 248 63.95 -36.07 21.54
CA ALA A 248 65.38 -36.30 21.58
C ALA A 248 65.71 -37.58 22.32
N THR A 249 65.77 -38.66 21.62
CA THR A 249 66.55 -39.79 22.12
C THR A 249 68.05 -39.43 21.94
N GLY A 250 68.67 -38.98 23.04
CA GLY A 250 70.06 -38.64 23.06
C GLY A 250 70.97 -39.82 22.67
N GLY A 251 71.53 -39.75 21.49
CA GLY A 251 72.65 -40.58 21.08
C GLY A 251 73.95 -39.80 21.24
N THR A 252 74.86 -40.34 21.95
CA THR A 252 76.22 -39.82 22.00
C THR A 252 76.89 -39.95 20.63
N LEU A 253 77.62 -38.90 20.24
CA LEU A 253 78.31 -38.74 18.93
C LEU A 253 79.29 -39.81 18.59
N ALA A 254 79.43 -40.91 19.27
CA ALA A 254 80.54 -41.81 19.13
C ALA A 254 80.35 -42.93 18.08
N ASN A 255 79.26 -43.33 17.60
CA ASN A 255 79.05 -44.31 16.57
C ASN A 255 77.60 -44.49 16.11
N GLY A 256 76.87 -43.41 15.74
CA GLY A 256 75.54 -43.57 15.27
C GLY A 256 74.90 -42.36 14.65
N ASN A 257 73.93 -42.59 13.83
CA ASN A 257 73.09 -41.56 13.31
C ASN A 257 72.31 -40.89 14.46
N HIS A 258 72.38 -39.55 14.54
CA HIS A 258 71.48 -38.82 15.40
C HIS A 258 70.05 -38.93 14.85
N SER A 259 69.17 -39.35 15.69
CA SER A 259 67.74 -39.38 15.34
C SER A 259 67.22 -37.96 15.04
N ASN A 260 66.23 -37.88 14.24
CA ASN A 260 65.59 -36.62 13.87
C ASN A 260 65.16 -35.83 15.14
N ILE A 261 65.59 -34.59 15.23
CA ILE A 261 65.26 -33.69 16.31
C ILE A 261 64.47 -32.57 15.75
N ASN A 262 63.23 -32.47 16.17
CA ASN A 262 62.32 -31.41 15.76
C ASN A 262 62.26 -30.31 16.86
N TYR A 263 62.43 -29.09 16.48
CA TYR A 263 62.29 -27.93 17.35
C TYR A 263 61.27 -26.97 16.74
N SER A 264 60.33 -26.49 17.56
CA SER A 264 59.37 -25.49 17.19
C SER A 264 59.68 -24.19 17.96
N TYR A 265 59.64 -23.11 17.25
CA TYR A 265 59.98 -21.78 17.79
C TYR A 265 58.91 -20.75 17.47
N THR A 266 58.53 -19.99 18.54
CA THR A 266 57.79 -18.77 18.39
C THR A 266 58.73 -17.60 18.58
N VAL A 267 58.81 -16.69 17.62
CA VAL A 267 59.75 -15.62 17.65
C VAL A 267 59.00 -14.29 17.85
N ASN A 268 59.31 -13.61 18.95
CA ASN A 268 58.80 -12.28 19.25
C ASN A 268 60.00 -11.33 19.41
N ILE A 269 59.99 -10.22 18.68
CA ILE A 269 60.98 -9.17 18.86
C ILE A 269 60.48 -8.20 19.90
N PHE A 270 61.17 -8.10 21.00
CA PHE A 270 60.89 -7.15 22.06
C PHE A 270 61.46 -5.77 21.73
N ASN A 271 60.70 -4.74 22.11
CA ASN A 271 61.09 -3.34 22.03
C ASN A 271 62.31 -3.09 22.93
N SER A 272 63.50 -3.03 22.34
CA SER A 272 64.61 -2.40 23.02
C SER A 272 64.99 -1.08 22.32
N SER A 273 65.31 -0.07 23.08
CA SER A 273 65.55 1.30 22.61
C SER A 273 66.66 1.46 21.55
N ASN A 274 67.30 0.38 21.16
CA ASN A 274 68.41 0.38 20.21
C ASN A 274 68.08 -0.37 18.85
N GLN A 275 66.85 -0.70 18.57
CA GLN A 275 66.55 -1.62 17.44
C GLN A 275 65.82 -0.99 16.24
N GLY A 276 65.79 0.32 16.10
CA GLY A 276 65.31 0.99 14.89
C GLY A 276 63.94 0.54 14.35
N SER A 277 63.77 0.55 13.06
CA SER A 277 62.50 0.31 12.37
C SER A 277 61.91 -1.11 12.42
N GLN A 278 62.52 -2.03 13.14
CA GLN A 278 62.08 -3.44 13.20
C GLN A 278 61.33 -3.79 14.49
N GLN A 279 60.88 -2.81 15.25
CA GLN A 279 60.27 -2.99 16.58
C GLN A 279 58.98 -3.84 16.58
N ASN A 280 58.32 -4.03 15.46
CA ASN A 280 56.98 -4.66 15.38
C ASN A 280 56.99 -6.08 14.84
N ARG A 281 58.11 -6.81 14.81
CA ARG A 281 58.19 -8.18 14.37
C ARG A 281 57.77 -9.12 15.49
N LYS A 282 56.71 -9.92 15.30
CA LYS A 282 56.23 -10.81 16.33
C LYS A 282 55.50 -12.03 15.76
N ASN A 283 55.30 -13.04 16.60
CA ASN A 283 54.42 -14.18 16.36
C ASN A 283 54.82 -15.05 15.13
N LEU A 284 56.11 -15.01 14.69
CA LEU A 284 56.59 -15.94 13.69
C LEU A 284 56.80 -17.32 14.33
N TYR A 285 56.13 -18.33 13.82
CA TYR A 285 56.20 -19.66 14.30
C TYR A 285 56.65 -20.64 13.22
N PHE A 286 57.76 -21.31 13.47
CA PHE A 286 58.34 -22.25 12.53
C PHE A 286 58.96 -23.46 13.25
N ARG A 287 59.14 -24.52 12.51
CA ARG A 287 59.73 -25.76 12.96
C ARG A 287 61.01 -26.02 12.19
N ILE A 288 62.07 -26.43 12.88
CA ILE A 288 63.30 -26.94 12.29
C ILE A 288 63.54 -28.37 12.78
N ALA A 289 63.76 -29.25 11.81
CA ALA A 289 64.17 -30.63 12.09
C ALA A 289 65.57 -30.83 11.59
N THR A 290 66.45 -31.36 12.44
CA THR A 290 67.84 -31.63 12.08
C THR A 290 68.12 -33.12 12.24
N THR A 291 68.75 -33.69 11.23
CA THR A 291 69.26 -35.05 11.28
C THR A 291 70.81 -35.01 11.23
N GLY A 292 71.45 -35.47 12.26
CA GLY A 292 72.93 -35.51 12.34
C GLY A 292 73.46 -36.88 11.94
N GLN A 293 74.49 -36.89 11.15
CA GLN A 293 75.28 -38.09 10.80
C GLN A 293 76.72 -37.88 11.25
N SER A 294 77.30 -38.89 11.89
CA SER A 294 78.69 -38.94 12.15
C SER A 294 79.45 -39.37 10.90
N VAL A 295 80.27 -38.51 10.35
CA VAL A 295 81.06 -38.77 9.14
C VAL A 295 82.52 -38.91 9.63
N PRO A 296 83.18 -40.06 9.32
CA PRO A 296 84.60 -40.23 9.67
C PRO A 296 85.45 -39.29 8.87
N PHE A 297 86.34 -38.61 9.57
CA PHE A 297 87.29 -37.75 8.97
C PHE A 297 88.69 -38.23 9.39
N THR A 298 89.50 -38.62 8.44
CA THR A 298 90.83 -39.16 8.75
C THR A 298 91.89 -38.10 8.51
N THR A 299 92.65 -37.78 9.52
CA THR A 299 93.84 -36.86 9.44
C THR A 299 95.07 -37.69 9.69
N GLY A 300 96.20 -37.40 8.93
CA GLY A 300 97.46 -38.06 9.04
C GLY A 300 97.76 -39.10 7.98
N THR A 301 99.00 -39.41 7.71
CA THR A 301 99.43 -40.43 6.70
C THR A 301 100.24 -41.51 7.39
N GLY A 302 100.09 -42.74 6.90
CA GLY A 302 100.71 -43.88 7.45
C GLY A 302 100.31 -44.35 8.80
N SER A 303 101.23 -44.80 9.66
CA SER A 303 100.93 -45.31 11.01
C SER A 303 100.37 -44.32 12.02
N ASN A 304 100.37 -43.07 11.66
CA ASN A 304 99.81 -41.98 12.45
C ASN A 304 98.50 -41.51 12.03
N GLN A 305 97.68 -42.32 11.37
CA GLN A 305 96.36 -42.01 10.92
C GLN A 305 95.34 -41.95 12.08
N GLN A 306 94.81 -40.82 12.36
CA GLN A 306 93.69 -40.68 13.36
C GLN A 306 92.42 -40.44 12.62
N THR A 307 91.44 -41.27 12.94
CA THR A 307 90.10 -41.03 12.47
C THR A 307 89.24 -40.33 13.55
N THR A 308 88.85 -39.13 13.25
CA THR A 308 87.88 -38.36 14.06
C THR A 308 86.50 -38.31 13.36
N TYR A 309 85.48 -38.23 14.09
CA TYR A 309 84.13 -38.15 13.54
C TYR A 309 83.62 -36.71 13.55
N GLN A 310 83.15 -36.20 12.44
CA GLN A 310 82.51 -34.91 12.33
C GLN A 310 81.00 -35.11 12.21
N ALA A 311 80.23 -34.30 12.91
CA ALA A 311 78.77 -34.28 12.80
C ALA A 311 78.34 -33.51 11.57
N ARG A 312 77.62 -34.17 10.67
CA ARG A 312 77.04 -33.55 9.47
C ARG A 312 75.51 -33.48 9.69
N TYR A 313 74.94 -32.26 9.61
CA TYR A 313 73.49 -32.04 9.84
C TYR A 313 72.83 -31.79 8.52
N THR A 314 71.65 -32.46 8.35
CA THR A 314 70.66 -32.13 7.29
C THR A 314 69.51 -31.40 7.99
N THR A 315 69.07 -30.31 7.42
CA THR A 315 68.04 -29.46 8.02
C THR A 315 66.79 -29.49 7.15
N GLN A 316 65.66 -29.82 7.73
CA GLN A 316 64.34 -29.60 7.16
C GLN A 316 63.66 -28.53 8.00
N TYR A 317 62.83 -27.71 7.37
CA TYR A 317 62.15 -26.64 8.09
C TYR A 317 60.79 -26.36 7.45
N ASP A 318 59.84 -25.98 8.31
CA ASP A 318 58.48 -25.57 7.93
C ASP A 318 58.13 -24.25 8.59
N LEU A 319 57.55 -23.36 7.84
CA LEU A 319 56.89 -22.19 8.39
C LEU A 319 55.48 -22.60 8.81
N LEU A 320 55.18 -22.56 10.11
CA LEU A 320 53.87 -22.94 10.66
C LEU A 320 52.92 -21.75 10.78
N HIS A 321 53.50 -20.52 11.10
CA HIS A 321 52.72 -19.29 11.15
C HIS A 321 53.63 -18.11 10.80
N GLY A 322 53.20 -17.27 9.87
CA GLY A 322 54.02 -16.19 9.29
C GLY A 322 54.22 -14.97 10.18
N GLY A 323 53.61 -14.88 11.33
CA GLY A 323 53.72 -13.76 12.26
C GLY A 323 53.24 -12.45 11.68
N GLU A 324 53.64 -11.37 12.32
CA GLU A 324 53.24 -10.00 11.98
C GLU A 324 54.44 -9.07 11.86
N GLY A 325 54.38 -8.16 10.93
CA GLY A 325 55.37 -7.07 10.74
C GLY A 325 56.65 -7.48 10.05
N TRP A 326 56.79 -8.71 9.59
CA TRP A 326 57.97 -9.21 8.89
C TRP A 326 58.09 -8.65 7.48
N GLN A 327 59.34 -8.40 7.06
CA GLN A 327 59.68 -7.92 5.74
C GLN A 327 60.58 -8.89 5.00
N THR A 328 60.45 -8.98 3.69
CA THR A 328 61.37 -9.76 2.84
C THR A 328 62.81 -9.28 3.03
N GLY A 329 63.70 -10.21 3.32
CA GLY A 329 65.12 -9.91 3.62
C GLY A 329 65.40 -9.77 5.13
N ASP A 330 64.39 -9.71 6.00
CA ASP A 330 64.64 -9.82 7.43
C ASP A 330 65.29 -11.15 7.77
N TYR A 331 66.26 -11.09 8.66
CA TYR A 331 66.90 -12.34 9.07
C TYR A 331 67.28 -12.28 10.56
N PHE A 332 67.47 -13.46 11.14
CA PHE A 332 67.86 -13.64 12.52
C PHE A 332 68.54 -15.00 12.67
N TYR A 333 69.10 -15.24 13.84
CA TYR A 333 69.81 -16.44 14.10
C TYR A 333 69.18 -17.20 15.26
N VAL A 334 69.12 -18.50 15.16
CA VAL A 334 68.67 -19.40 16.24
C VAL A 334 69.79 -20.36 16.55
N PHE A 335 70.20 -20.47 17.83
CA PHE A 335 71.17 -21.43 18.29
C PHE A 335 70.44 -22.71 18.69
N MET A 336 70.90 -23.81 18.15
CA MET A 336 70.25 -25.09 18.36
C MET A 336 71.28 -26.19 18.23
N LYS A 337 71.40 -27.03 19.27
CA LYS A 337 72.30 -28.21 19.29
C LYS A 337 73.72 -27.92 18.73
N ASP A 338 74.40 -26.96 19.29
CA ASP A 338 75.79 -26.59 18.94
C ASP A 338 75.97 -26.01 17.54
N ALA A 339 74.90 -25.55 16.90
CA ALA A 339 74.90 -24.92 15.61
C ALA A 339 74.03 -23.64 15.55
N TYR A 340 74.44 -22.69 14.74
CA TYR A 340 73.66 -21.51 14.41
C TYR A 340 72.98 -21.68 13.06
N TYR A 341 71.73 -21.40 13.08
CA TYR A 341 70.89 -21.34 11.86
C TYR A 341 70.47 -19.93 11.60
N LYS A 342 70.77 -19.44 10.41
CA LYS A 342 70.23 -18.17 9.92
C LYS A 342 68.90 -18.41 9.28
N ILE A 343 67.86 -17.77 9.83
CA ILE A 343 66.50 -17.80 9.30
C ILE A 343 66.35 -16.48 8.54
N THR A 344 66.02 -16.55 7.24
CA THR A 344 65.76 -15.40 6.39
C THR A 344 64.35 -15.44 5.91
N ILE A 345 63.63 -14.31 5.99
CA ILE A 345 62.31 -14.15 5.40
C ILE A 345 62.47 -13.96 3.90
N GLU A 346 62.09 -14.93 3.10
CA GLU A 346 62.28 -14.90 1.66
C GLU A 346 61.07 -14.26 0.94
N ALA A 347 59.87 -14.39 1.50
CA ALA A 347 58.70 -13.80 0.93
C ALA A 347 57.74 -13.38 2.05
N THR A 348 57.00 -12.32 1.81
CA THR A 348 55.93 -11.78 2.70
C THR A 348 54.68 -11.51 1.90
N SER A 349 53.55 -11.61 2.52
CA SER A 349 52.26 -11.10 2.02
C SER A 349 51.76 -10.02 2.95
N GLU A 350 51.07 -9.03 2.37
CA GLU A 350 50.30 -8.06 3.15
C GLU A 350 48.91 -8.62 3.48
N SER A 351 48.56 -8.58 4.73
CA SER A 351 47.20 -8.91 5.19
C SER A 351 46.68 -7.76 6.01
N ARG A 352 45.36 -7.53 5.92
CA ARG A 352 44.70 -6.58 6.80
C ARG A 352 44.42 -7.28 8.11
N VAL A 353 44.88 -6.76 9.18
CA VAL A 353 44.72 -7.31 10.53
C VAL A 353 44.02 -6.29 11.41
N GLN A 354 43.00 -6.76 12.11
CA GLN A 354 42.30 -5.93 13.09
C GLN A 354 43.19 -5.63 14.28
N ALA A 355 43.10 -4.39 14.80
CA ALA A 355 43.85 -4.00 15.98
C ALA A 355 43.37 -4.83 17.19
N ASN A 356 44.29 -5.41 17.88
CA ASN A 356 44.01 -6.21 19.06
C ASN A 356 43.65 -5.31 20.25
N LEU A 357 42.48 -5.52 20.84
CA LEU A 357 41.97 -4.84 22.03
C LEU A 357 42.29 -5.57 23.32
N GLY A 358 42.54 -6.87 23.27
CA GLY A 358 42.85 -7.70 24.41
C GLY A 358 43.07 -9.15 24.02
N LEU A 359 44.21 -9.70 24.42
CA LEU A 359 44.46 -11.13 24.43
C LEU A 359 44.30 -11.59 25.86
N VAL A 360 43.15 -12.17 26.12
CA VAL A 360 42.82 -12.70 27.46
C VAL A 360 43.30 -14.14 27.56
N ARG A 361 44.21 -14.36 28.49
CA ARG A 361 44.83 -15.70 28.74
C ARG A 361 44.93 -15.92 30.25
N PRO A 362 43.79 -16.08 30.94
CA PRO A 362 43.82 -16.34 32.36
C PRO A 362 44.66 -17.59 32.68
N ASN A 363 45.17 -17.67 33.90
CA ASN A 363 45.86 -18.86 34.34
C ASN A 363 44.95 -20.07 34.12
N PRO A 364 45.50 -21.21 33.73
CA PRO A 364 44.75 -22.46 33.67
C PRO A 364 44.08 -22.76 35.01
N THR A 365 42.87 -23.29 34.92
CA THR A 365 42.17 -23.81 36.11
C THR A 365 43.07 -24.81 36.86
N PRO A 366 42.92 -24.97 38.19
CA PRO A 366 43.72 -25.92 38.98
C PRO A 366 43.77 -27.29 38.38
N PHE A 367 44.90 -27.97 38.53
CA PHE A 367 45.03 -29.39 38.21
C PHE A 367 44.49 -30.30 39.33
N ASP A 368 44.40 -29.71 40.52
CA ASP A 368 43.96 -30.40 41.70
C ASP A 368 42.43 -30.37 41.81
N THR A 369 41.84 -31.53 41.94
CA THR A 369 40.37 -31.67 42.11
C THR A 369 39.92 -31.31 43.54
N GLU A 370 40.87 -31.10 44.48
CA GLU A 370 40.52 -30.62 45.82
C GLU A 370 40.12 -29.14 45.81
N THR A 371 40.50 -28.38 44.76
CA THR A 371 40.11 -26.99 44.60
C THR A 371 38.83 -26.90 43.78
N THR A 372 37.78 -26.37 44.36
CA THR A 372 36.51 -26.12 43.67
C THR A 372 36.64 -24.99 42.65
N ILE A 373 36.32 -25.31 41.39
CA ILE A 373 36.22 -24.30 40.34
C ILE A 373 34.75 -23.96 40.09
N THR A 374 34.43 -22.67 39.89
CA THR A 374 33.08 -22.17 39.63
C THR A 374 33.06 -21.34 38.36
N ALA A 375 31.87 -21.22 37.76
CA ALA A 375 31.67 -20.30 36.63
C ALA A 375 32.07 -18.89 37.00
N GLU A 376 31.70 -18.44 38.19
CA GLU A 376 32.00 -17.10 38.69
C GLU A 376 33.51 -16.81 38.78
N SER A 377 34.29 -17.78 39.24
CA SER A 377 35.77 -17.63 39.33
C SER A 377 36.39 -17.51 37.93
N ILE A 378 36.00 -18.36 36.98
CA ILE A 378 36.50 -18.32 35.60
C ILE A 378 36.15 -17.03 34.89
N LEU A 379 34.87 -16.62 34.99
CA LEU A 379 34.38 -15.34 34.40
C LEU A 379 35.04 -14.14 35.08
N GLY A 380 35.30 -14.19 36.39
CA GLY A 380 36.03 -13.19 37.15
C GLY A 380 37.46 -12.99 36.67
N ASP A 381 38.14 -14.07 36.34
CA ASP A 381 39.51 -14.06 35.81
C ASP A 381 39.53 -13.44 34.40
N ILE A 382 38.60 -13.86 33.51
CA ILE A 382 38.45 -13.26 32.17
C ILE A 382 38.20 -11.76 32.28
N ARG A 383 37.26 -11.35 33.16
CA ARG A 383 36.94 -9.96 33.42
C ARG A 383 38.17 -9.16 33.90
N THR A 384 38.91 -9.72 34.83
CA THR A 384 40.10 -9.08 35.43
C THR A 384 41.13 -8.80 34.35
N GLU A 385 41.39 -9.78 33.47
CA GLU A 385 42.36 -9.59 32.38
C GLU A 385 41.88 -8.61 31.30
N LEU A 386 40.60 -8.63 30.96
CA LEU A 386 40.02 -7.64 30.04
C LEU A 386 40.21 -6.21 30.53
N ILE A 387 40.01 -5.97 31.84
CA ILE A 387 40.20 -4.65 32.46
C ILE A 387 41.69 -4.31 32.51
N ALA A 388 42.53 -5.27 32.85
CA ALA A 388 44.00 -5.08 32.91
C ALA A 388 44.59 -4.72 31.55
N GLY A 389 43.94 -5.17 30.43
CA GLY A 389 44.31 -4.79 29.06
C GLY A 389 44.05 -3.33 28.72
N GLY A 390 43.37 -2.57 29.56
CA GLY A 390 43.16 -1.13 29.45
C GLY A 390 42.18 -0.67 28.37
N SER A 391 41.60 -1.60 27.59
CA SER A 391 40.61 -1.27 26.53
C SER A 391 39.18 -1.29 27.06
N PHE A 392 38.93 -1.86 28.22
CA PHE A 392 37.62 -1.98 28.86
C PHE A 392 37.67 -1.53 30.31
N SER A 393 36.58 -0.93 30.77
CA SER A 393 36.40 -0.56 32.18
C SER A 393 35.45 -1.52 32.88
N ASN A 394 35.35 -1.44 34.20
CA ASN A 394 34.46 -2.25 34.99
C ASN A 394 32.97 -2.11 34.64
N SER A 395 32.59 -0.93 34.15
CA SER A 395 31.21 -0.63 33.69
C SER A 395 30.89 -1.19 32.33
N ASP A 396 31.89 -1.64 31.57
CA ASP A 396 31.70 -2.19 30.22
C ASP A 396 31.43 -3.70 30.22
N ILE A 397 31.63 -4.34 31.38
CA ILE A 397 31.52 -5.78 31.53
C ILE A 397 30.51 -6.13 32.61
N THR A 398 29.48 -6.89 32.23
CA THR A 398 28.43 -7.35 33.13
C THR A 398 28.36 -8.88 33.13
N THR A 399 28.34 -9.49 34.32
CA THR A 399 28.13 -10.93 34.44
C THR A 399 26.63 -11.24 34.39
N ILE A 400 26.25 -12.20 33.57
CA ILE A 400 24.87 -12.65 33.37
C ILE A 400 24.87 -14.17 33.38
N GLY A 401 24.31 -14.78 34.43
CA GLY A 401 24.29 -16.22 34.54
C GLY A 401 25.70 -16.82 34.48
N THR A 402 25.91 -17.76 33.55
CA THR A 402 27.21 -18.40 33.27
C THR A 402 27.98 -17.71 32.13
N GLY A 403 27.70 -16.45 31.84
CA GLY A 403 28.38 -15.66 30.82
C GLY A 403 28.71 -14.23 31.25
N ILE A 404 29.43 -13.56 30.40
CA ILE A 404 29.74 -12.13 30.53
C ILE A 404 29.31 -11.37 29.28
N HIS A 405 28.65 -10.26 29.48
CA HIS A 405 28.33 -9.29 28.46
C HIS A 405 29.43 -8.19 28.49
N ILE A 406 29.98 -7.92 27.32
CA ILE A 406 31.04 -6.91 27.12
C ILE A 406 30.49 -5.89 26.13
N LYS A 407 30.59 -4.61 26.47
CA LYS A 407 30.17 -3.50 25.58
C LYS A 407 31.31 -2.48 25.37
N ARG A 408 31.24 -1.75 24.26
CA ARG A 408 32.16 -0.68 23.92
C ARG A 408 31.42 0.43 23.15
N SER A 409 32.01 1.61 23.08
CA SER A 409 31.46 2.72 22.29
C SER A 409 31.62 2.55 20.77
N SER A 410 32.58 1.72 20.33
CA SER A 410 32.88 1.44 18.93
C SER A 410 32.68 -0.05 18.59
N ILE A 411 32.46 -0.35 17.32
CA ILE A 411 32.29 -1.71 16.82
C ILE A 411 33.53 -2.55 17.08
N PHE A 412 33.38 -3.74 17.63
CA PHE A 412 34.44 -4.68 17.89
C PHE A 412 33.94 -6.12 17.71
N ASN A 413 34.88 -7.07 17.73
CA ASN A 413 34.59 -8.47 17.62
C ASN A 413 35.45 -9.30 18.59
N ALA A 414 35.08 -10.52 18.85
CA ALA A 414 35.89 -11.44 19.63
C ALA A 414 35.84 -12.86 19.04
N SER A 415 36.84 -13.62 19.35
CA SER A 415 36.94 -15.04 19.03
C SER A 415 37.62 -15.81 20.14
N THR A 416 37.37 -17.08 20.23
CA THR A 416 38.04 -17.98 21.17
C THR A 416 38.80 -19.07 20.44
N PRO A 417 40.03 -19.40 20.83
CA PRO A 417 40.73 -20.59 20.34
C PRO A 417 40.22 -21.89 20.99
N VAL A 418 39.34 -21.80 22.00
CA VAL A 418 38.83 -22.92 22.80
C VAL A 418 37.30 -22.98 22.75
N GLY A 419 36.75 -23.15 21.54
CA GLY A 419 35.29 -23.15 21.28
C GLY A 419 34.52 -24.29 21.99
N GLU A 420 35.21 -25.31 22.52
CA GLU A 420 34.65 -26.32 23.37
C GLU A 420 34.36 -25.85 24.82
N LEU A 421 35.06 -24.79 25.27
CA LEU A 421 34.97 -24.25 26.63
C LEU A 421 34.13 -22.97 26.67
N LEU A 422 34.28 -22.14 25.65
CA LEU A 422 33.63 -20.81 25.54
C LEU A 422 32.79 -20.74 24.26
N ASN A 423 31.60 -20.15 24.36
CA ASN A 423 30.80 -19.67 23.25
C ASN A 423 30.91 -18.15 23.18
N VAL A 424 31.29 -17.63 22.03
CA VAL A 424 31.43 -16.18 21.81
C VAL A 424 30.40 -15.76 20.79
N VAL A 425 29.42 -15.02 21.24
CA VAL A 425 28.38 -14.43 20.40
C VAL A 425 28.68 -12.94 20.24
N ALA A 426 29.07 -12.57 19.05
CA ALA A 426 29.30 -11.18 18.63
C ALA A 426 28.11 -10.70 17.78
N SER A 427 28.34 -9.76 16.89
CA SER A 427 27.28 -9.25 16.00
C SER A 427 26.79 -10.26 14.94
N LYS A 428 27.51 -11.35 14.70
CA LYS A 428 27.20 -12.37 13.69
C LYS A 428 27.40 -13.77 14.21
N VAL A 429 26.50 -14.68 13.83
CA VAL A 429 26.63 -16.12 14.03
C VAL A 429 26.28 -16.85 12.73
N ASN A 430 26.81 -18.07 12.55
CA ASN A 430 26.55 -18.87 11.35
C ASN A 430 25.38 -19.84 11.53
N ASP A 431 24.96 -20.10 12.73
CA ASP A 431 23.86 -21.00 13.05
C ASP A 431 23.09 -20.49 14.27
N VAL A 432 21.78 -20.60 14.24
CA VAL A 432 20.90 -20.32 15.37
C VAL A 432 21.23 -21.19 16.58
N GLY A 433 21.76 -22.41 16.35
CA GLY A 433 22.21 -23.33 17.39
C GLY A 433 23.41 -22.83 18.21
N ASP A 434 24.14 -21.84 17.71
CA ASP A 434 25.24 -21.19 18.43
C ASP A 434 24.78 -20.11 19.42
N LEU A 435 23.49 -19.74 19.36
CA LEU A 435 22.92 -18.72 20.23
C LEU A 435 22.65 -19.28 21.63
N PRO A 436 23.08 -18.59 22.69
CA PRO A 436 22.92 -19.04 24.06
C PRO A 436 21.48 -18.92 24.55
N SER A 437 21.09 -19.76 25.53
CA SER A 437 19.76 -19.67 26.17
C SER A 437 19.66 -18.54 27.21
N GLN A 438 20.75 -17.85 27.47
CA GLN A 438 20.88 -16.73 28.39
C GLN A 438 21.70 -15.64 27.76
N CYS A 439 21.26 -14.38 27.86
CA CYS A 439 21.96 -13.27 27.27
C CYS A 439 21.55 -11.94 27.90
N LYS A 440 22.08 -10.84 27.39
CA LYS A 440 21.64 -9.47 27.64
C LYS A 440 20.28 -9.24 26.95
N HIS A 441 19.29 -8.80 27.72
CA HIS A 441 17.99 -8.39 27.12
C HIS A 441 18.21 -7.29 26.08
N GLY A 442 17.62 -7.48 24.90
CA GLY A 442 17.73 -6.53 23.79
C GLY A 442 18.96 -6.67 22.90
N MET A 443 19.90 -7.60 23.21
CA MET A 443 21.05 -7.86 22.32
C MET A 443 20.57 -8.39 20.96
N VAL A 444 21.12 -7.82 19.88
CA VAL A 444 20.80 -8.19 18.49
C VAL A 444 21.98 -8.87 17.82
N VAL A 445 21.70 -9.94 17.08
CA VAL A 445 22.70 -10.73 16.37
C VAL A 445 22.20 -11.01 14.95
N GLU A 446 23.07 -10.90 13.96
CA GLU A 446 22.83 -11.34 12.59
C GLU A 446 23.14 -12.83 12.45
N VAL A 447 22.18 -13.61 12.01
CA VAL A 447 22.40 -15.00 11.61
C VAL A 447 22.71 -15.02 10.12
N VAL A 448 23.89 -15.48 9.77
CA VAL A 448 24.43 -15.41 8.41
C VAL A 448 24.37 -16.78 7.74
N ASN A 449 23.73 -16.84 6.57
CA ASN A 449 23.79 -18.02 5.73
C ASN A 449 24.95 -17.89 4.72
N SER A 450 25.99 -18.69 4.89
CA SER A 450 27.17 -18.64 4.02
C SER A 450 26.89 -19.05 2.56
N ASN A 451 25.76 -19.70 2.28
CA ASN A 451 25.40 -20.19 0.95
C ASN A 451 24.40 -19.28 0.23
N ALA A 452 23.67 -18.43 0.95
CA ALA A 452 22.68 -17.53 0.42
C ALA A 452 22.60 -16.29 1.33
N GLU A 453 23.24 -15.19 0.91
CA GLU A 453 23.24 -13.95 1.70
C GLU A 453 21.83 -13.36 1.85
N GLU A 454 20.95 -13.65 0.92
CA GLU A 454 19.53 -13.26 0.96
C GLU A 454 18.73 -13.92 2.09
N ASP A 455 19.23 -14.98 2.69
CA ASP A 455 18.61 -15.66 3.83
C ASP A 455 19.14 -15.15 5.20
N ASN A 456 20.01 -14.14 5.19
CA ASN A 456 20.50 -13.54 6.43
C ASN A 456 19.34 -12.87 7.16
N HIS A 457 19.30 -13.02 8.46
CA HIS A 457 18.26 -12.43 9.30
C HIS A 457 18.80 -11.99 10.65
N TYR A 458 18.05 -11.15 11.32
CA TYR A 458 18.40 -10.56 12.60
C TYR A 458 17.54 -11.15 13.70
N VAL A 459 18.18 -11.46 14.84
CA VAL A 459 17.48 -11.96 16.01
C VAL A 459 17.84 -11.12 17.23
N LYS A 460 16.85 -10.86 18.07
CA LYS A 460 16.95 -10.09 19.31
C LYS A 460 16.66 -10.99 20.49
N PHE A 461 17.43 -10.87 21.55
CA PHE A 461 17.23 -11.64 22.77
C PHE A 461 16.16 -11.01 23.67
N PHE A 462 15.14 -11.78 24.00
CA PHE A 462 14.10 -11.43 24.94
C PHE A 462 14.28 -12.25 26.23
N GLY A 463 14.83 -11.61 27.24
CA GLY A 463 14.96 -12.23 28.58
C GLY A 463 13.62 -12.31 29.30
N ASN A 464 13.47 -13.27 30.17
CA ASN A 464 12.27 -13.45 30.97
C ASN A 464 11.91 -12.19 31.77
N ASN A 465 10.67 -11.68 31.59
CA ASN A 465 10.20 -10.43 32.20
C ASN A 465 11.09 -9.21 31.85
N ASP A 466 11.59 -9.16 30.63
CA ASP A 466 12.45 -8.08 30.10
C ASP A 466 13.74 -7.85 30.93
N LYS A 467 14.25 -8.93 31.54
CA LYS A 467 15.48 -8.89 32.33
C LYS A 467 16.60 -9.68 31.68
N ASP A 468 17.83 -9.29 32.00
CA ASP A 468 19.02 -10.06 31.63
C ASP A 468 19.00 -11.45 32.26
N GLY A 469 19.43 -12.46 31.54
CA GLY A 469 19.48 -13.84 32.03
C GLY A 469 18.89 -14.83 31.01
N GLU A 470 18.09 -15.78 31.51
CA GLU A 470 17.40 -16.76 30.65
C GLU A 470 16.32 -16.09 29.77
N GLY A 471 16.14 -16.57 28.53
CA GLY A 471 15.18 -16.02 27.60
C GLY A 471 15.15 -16.74 26.26
N THR A 472 14.62 -16.07 25.26
CA THR A 472 14.46 -16.60 23.89
C THR A 472 14.96 -15.60 22.85
N TRP A 473 15.48 -16.11 21.75
CA TRP A 473 15.80 -15.33 20.57
C TRP A 473 14.58 -15.27 19.65
N GLN A 474 14.26 -14.09 19.18
CA GLN A 474 13.15 -13.84 18.24
C GLN A 474 13.65 -13.00 17.09
N GLU A 475 13.07 -13.21 15.90
CA GLU A 475 13.38 -12.38 14.74
C GLU A 475 13.09 -10.90 15.04
N CYS A 476 13.94 -10.03 14.55
CA CYS A 476 13.77 -8.58 14.64
C CYS A 476 14.16 -7.89 13.33
N ALA A 477 13.82 -6.62 13.23
CA ALA A 477 14.29 -5.79 12.13
C ALA A 477 15.79 -5.49 12.28
N LYS A 478 16.45 -5.26 11.14
CA LYS A 478 17.86 -4.86 11.10
C LYS A 478 18.08 -3.58 11.91
N PRO A 479 19.04 -3.56 12.83
CA PRO A 479 19.38 -2.36 13.59
C PRO A 479 19.70 -1.16 12.69
N GLY A 480 19.17 0.02 13.03
CA GLY A 480 19.31 1.24 12.25
C GLY A 480 18.39 1.35 11.03
N ARG A 481 17.49 0.37 10.81
CA ARG A 481 16.46 0.42 9.78
C ARG A 481 15.27 1.24 10.25
N LYS A 482 14.71 2.06 9.37
CA LYS A 482 13.41 2.70 9.59
C LYS A 482 12.31 1.64 9.63
N ILE A 483 11.50 1.66 10.67
CA ILE A 483 10.50 0.61 10.91
C ILE A 483 9.06 1.08 10.80
N ARG A 484 8.80 2.41 10.71
CA ARG A 484 7.47 3.01 10.78
C ARG A 484 7.19 3.91 9.60
N PHE A 485 5.95 3.90 9.10
CA PHE A 485 5.50 4.90 8.15
C PHE A 485 5.34 6.26 8.84
N LYS A 486 5.67 7.33 8.14
CA LYS A 486 5.42 8.69 8.60
C LYS A 486 3.93 8.98 8.53
N ARG A 487 3.27 9.06 9.67
CA ARG A 487 1.81 9.08 9.82
C ARG A 487 1.14 10.22 9.06
N ASP A 488 1.73 11.42 9.06
CA ASP A 488 1.21 12.59 8.35
C ASP A 488 1.29 12.48 6.81
N THR A 489 1.89 11.42 6.28
CA THR A 489 1.95 11.10 4.85
C THR A 489 1.08 9.89 4.46
N MET A 490 0.49 9.21 5.43
CA MET A 490 -0.34 8.03 5.24
C MET A 490 -1.83 8.37 5.30
N PRO A 491 -2.72 7.53 4.71
CA PRO A 491 -4.16 7.70 4.83
C PRO A 491 -4.60 7.80 6.29
N ILE A 492 -5.59 8.66 6.53
CA ILE A 492 -6.21 8.85 7.84
C ILE A 492 -7.57 8.18 7.91
N VAL A 493 -8.17 8.12 9.08
CA VAL A 493 -9.44 7.43 9.27
C VAL A 493 -10.50 8.30 9.92
N LEU A 494 -11.71 8.24 9.38
CA LEU A 494 -12.93 8.75 9.99
C LEU A 494 -13.66 7.57 10.63
N ILE A 495 -13.76 7.58 11.95
CA ILE A 495 -14.34 6.51 12.75
C ILE A 495 -15.77 6.91 13.12
N ARG A 496 -16.73 6.04 12.82
CA ARG A 496 -18.09 6.16 13.39
C ARG A 496 -18.06 5.66 14.83
N THR A 497 -18.36 6.53 15.78
CA THR A 497 -18.27 6.24 17.21
C THR A 497 -19.59 5.71 17.79
N ALA A 498 -19.53 5.02 18.90
CA ALA A 498 -20.68 4.33 19.52
C ALA A 498 -21.86 5.26 19.87
N ASP A 499 -21.65 6.56 19.99
CA ASP A 499 -22.68 7.59 20.22
C ASP A 499 -23.36 8.10 18.94
N GLY A 500 -23.05 7.52 17.77
CA GLY A 500 -23.61 7.94 16.49
C GLY A 500 -22.98 9.18 15.88
N ASN A 501 -21.85 9.63 16.42
CA ASN A 501 -21.03 10.72 15.89
C ASN A 501 -19.79 10.18 15.16
N PHE A 502 -18.90 11.08 14.76
CA PHE A 502 -17.68 10.74 14.02
C PHE A 502 -16.44 11.30 14.70
N ARG A 503 -15.33 10.62 14.50
CA ARG A 503 -14.01 11.08 14.93
C ARG A 503 -13.02 10.94 13.78
N LEU A 504 -12.35 12.01 13.42
CA LEU A 504 -11.28 12.00 12.44
C LEU A 504 -9.93 11.90 13.17
N THR A 505 -9.08 10.96 12.78
CA THR A 505 -7.77 10.74 13.42
C THR A 505 -6.78 10.09 12.46
N GLU A 506 -5.48 10.24 12.76
CA GLU A 506 -4.45 9.40 12.18
C GLU A 506 -4.57 7.95 12.70
N LEU A 507 -3.99 7.01 11.97
CA LEU A 507 -3.89 5.62 12.43
C LEU A 507 -2.67 5.49 13.34
N ASP A 508 -2.81 5.93 14.58
CA ASP A 508 -1.73 6.04 15.56
C ASP A 508 -1.90 5.16 16.82
N GLY A 509 -3.01 4.41 16.90
CA GLY A 509 -3.32 3.56 18.04
C GLY A 509 -3.80 4.34 19.28
N SER A 510 -4.05 5.65 19.17
CA SER A 510 -4.45 6.48 20.30
C SER A 510 -5.79 6.06 20.89
N ALA A 511 -5.86 6.01 22.22
CA ALA A 511 -7.09 5.72 22.93
C ALA A 511 -8.04 6.93 22.90
N TYR A 512 -9.33 6.67 22.73
CA TYR A 512 -10.38 7.67 22.84
C TYR A 512 -11.56 7.14 23.63
N THR A 513 -12.27 8.04 24.32
CA THR A 513 -13.44 7.70 25.12
C THR A 513 -14.67 8.41 24.57
N VAL A 514 -15.76 7.67 24.45
CA VAL A 514 -17.07 8.15 24.01
C VAL A 514 -18.08 7.86 25.08
N THR A 515 -18.96 8.82 25.37
CA THR A 515 -20.02 8.64 26.33
C THR A 515 -21.28 8.15 25.61
N THR A 516 -21.70 6.94 25.93
CA THR A 516 -22.92 6.32 25.41
C THR A 516 -23.99 6.28 26.49
N ALA A 517 -25.21 5.85 26.13
CA ALA A 517 -26.31 5.65 27.11
C ALA A 517 -25.95 4.64 28.22
N ASP A 518 -25.05 3.68 27.91
CA ASP A 518 -24.57 2.65 28.83
C ASP A 518 -23.33 3.09 29.66
N GLY A 519 -22.89 4.34 29.47
CA GLY A 519 -21.73 4.92 30.13
C GLY A 519 -20.53 5.17 29.20
N PRO A 520 -19.39 5.63 29.74
CA PRO A 520 -18.20 5.89 28.96
C PRO A 520 -17.58 4.60 28.44
N GLN A 521 -17.33 4.54 27.13
CA GLN A 521 -16.64 3.44 26.44
C GLN A 521 -15.30 3.94 25.89
N THR A 522 -14.21 3.21 26.15
CA THR A 522 -12.89 3.51 25.66
C THR A 522 -12.51 2.53 24.55
N SER A 523 -12.05 3.04 23.42
CA SER A 523 -11.57 2.29 22.27
C SER A 523 -10.27 2.89 21.77
N ASN A 524 -9.52 2.14 20.98
CA ASN A 524 -8.31 2.64 20.34
C ASN A 524 -8.55 2.88 18.85
N ALA A 525 -7.93 3.92 18.32
CA ALA A 525 -7.82 4.11 16.88
C ALA A 525 -7.02 2.95 16.26
N PRO A 526 -7.27 2.56 15.01
CA PRO A 526 -6.35 1.69 14.29
C PRO A 526 -4.94 2.28 14.25
N GLN A 527 -3.93 1.44 14.06
CA GLN A 527 -2.55 1.87 13.94
C GLN A 527 -1.91 1.22 12.71
N TRP A 528 -1.14 1.99 11.93
CA TRP A 528 -0.24 1.39 10.95
C TRP A 528 0.85 0.62 11.68
N ASP A 529 1.02 -0.65 11.32
CA ASP A 529 1.98 -1.54 11.98
C ASP A 529 3.41 -1.19 11.60
N ASP A 530 4.31 -1.41 12.56
CA ASP A 530 5.75 -1.24 12.38
C ASP A 530 6.37 -2.49 11.75
N CYS A 531 7.48 -2.32 11.03
CA CYS A 531 8.31 -3.42 10.53
C CYS A 531 9.05 -4.06 11.71
N LEU A 532 8.69 -5.27 12.07
CA LEU A 532 9.25 -5.96 13.22
C LEU A 532 10.38 -6.93 12.88
N VAL A 533 10.55 -7.31 11.61
CA VAL A 533 11.52 -8.35 11.21
C VAL A 533 12.18 -8.02 9.87
N GLY A 534 13.39 -8.55 9.69
CA GLY A 534 14.08 -8.53 8.41
C GLY A 534 14.80 -7.22 8.08
N ASP A 535 15.32 -7.17 6.87
CA ASP A 535 16.05 -6.02 6.31
C ASP A 535 15.48 -5.63 4.93
N ASP A 536 16.22 -4.81 4.17
CA ASP A 536 15.77 -4.30 2.88
C ASP A 536 15.66 -5.36 1.78
N VAL A 537 16.21 -6.57 2.01
CA VAL A 537 16.15 -7.71 1.09
C VAL A 537 15.06 -8.68 1.51
N THR A 538 15.04 -9.07 2.78
CA THR A 538 14.14 -10.11 3.31
C THR A 538 12.74 -9.61 3.61
N ASN A 539 12.58 -8.32 3.91
CA ASN A 539 11.29 -7.66 4.15
C ASN A 539 11.33 -6.21 3.65
N PRO A 540 11.40 -6.00 2.32
CA PRO A 540 11.57 -4.67 1.73
C PRO A 540 10.47 -3.68 2.14
N GLU A 541 10.75 -2.38 2.03
CA GLU A 541 9.72 -1.36 2.16
C GLU A 541 8.63 -1.58 1.11
N PRO A 542 7.34 -1.48 1.48
CA PRO A 542 6.25 -1.57 0.53
C PRO A 542 6.41 -0.58 -0.63
N SER A 543 6.11 -1.01 -1.86
CA SER A 543 6.36 -0.23 -3.08
C SER A 543 5.63 1.11 -3.15
N PHE A 544 4.68 1.38 -2.27
CA PHE A 544 4.04 2.69 -2.17
C PHE A 544 4.90 3.73 -1.40
N VAL A 545 5.95 3.32 -0.69
CA VAL A 545 6.88 4.25 -0.03
C VAL A 545 7.64 5.03 -1.10
N GLY A 546 7.69 6.35 -0.98
CA GLY A 546 8.23 7.25 -2.00
C GLY A 546 7.30 7.55 -3.17
N LYS A 547 6.06 7.04 -3.15
CA LYS A 547 5.05 7.24 -4.20
C LYS A 547 3.75 7.81 -3.63
N GLU A 548 2.86 8.22 -4.52
CA GLU A 548 1.50 8.64 -4.20
C GLU A 548 0.55 7.44 -4.28
N ILE A 549 -0.36 7.33 -3.32
CA ILE A 549 -1.39 6.28 -3.34
C ILE A 549 -2.55 6.78 -4.21
N ASN A 550 -2.77 6.13 -5.36
CA ASN A 550 -3.83 6.50 -6.29
C ASN A 550 -5.21 6.02 -5.86
N LYS A 551 -5.30 4.84 -5.26
CA LYS A 551 -6.57 4.23 -4.84
C LYS A 551 -6.38 3.29 -3.67
N MET A 552 -7.37 3.28 -2.78
CA MET A 552 -7.55 2.26 -1.76
C MET A 552 -8.72 1.36 -2.16
N LEU A 553 -8.55 0.05 -2.00
CA LEU A 553 -9.52 -0.98 -2.33
C LEU A 553 -9.57 -2.04 -1.23
N PHE A 554 -10.62 -2.85 -1.24
CA PHE A 554 -10.70 -4.03 -0.40
C PHE A 554 -10.89 -5.26 -1.26
N PHE A 555 -9.98 -6.22 -1.15
CA PHE A 555 -10.00 -7.42 -1.96
C PHE A 555 -9.51 -8.65 -1.18
N ARG A 556 -10.27 -9.72 -1.20
CA ARG A 556 -9.93 -11.00 -0.52
C ARG A 556 -9.48 -10.82 0.92
N ASN A 557 -10.25 -10.06 1.70
CA ASN A 557 -9.97 -9.77 3.12
C ASN A 557 -8.63 -9.06 3.36
N ARG A 558 -8.15 -8.28 2.38
CA ARG A 558 -6.92 -7.48 2.43
C ARG A 558 -7.22 -6.03 2.09
N PHE A 559 -6.64 -5.12 2.83
CA PHE A 559 -6.60 -3.70 2.47
C PHE A 559 -5.57 -3.52 1.36
N THR A 560 -5.98 -2.91 0.28
CA THR A 560 -5.18 -2.84 -0.96
C THR A 560 -4.94 -1.40 -1.34
N MET A 561 -3.70 -1.05 -1.66
CA MET A 561 -3.27 0.26 -2.14
C MET A 561 -2.71 0.12 -3.55
N LEU A 562 -3.14 0.99 -4.45
CA LEU A 562 -2.57 1.15 -5.78
C LEU A 562 -1.63 2.35 -5.76
N ALA A 563 -0.38 2.15 -6.12
CA ALA A 563 0.62 3.21 -6.17
C ALA A 563 1.50 3.01 -7.40
N ASP A 564 1.43 3.98 -8.33
CA ASP A 564 2.08 3.88 -9.63
C ASP A 564 1.72 2.57 -10.36
N GLU A 565 2.67 1.72 -10.71
CA GLU A 565 2.45 0.42 -11.36
C GLU A 565 2.16 -0.72 -10.36
N ASN A 566 2.28 -0.45 -9.07
CA ASN A 566 2.22 -1.46 -8.02
C ASN A 566 0.84 -1.59 -7.38
N ILE A 567 0.49 -2.82 -7.07
CA ILE A 567 -0.57 -3.16 -6.16
C ILE A 567 0.03 -3.76 -4.88
N VAL A 568 -0.22 -3.09 -3.77
CA VAL A 568 0.28 -3.49 -2.46
C VAL A 568 -0.89 -3.85 -1.57
N MET A 569 -0.89 -5.06 -1.03
CA MET A 569 -1.99 -5.58 -0.25
C MET A 569 -1.52 -5.95 1.16
N SER A 570 -2.28 -5.56 2.16
CA SER A 570 -2.01 -5.92 3.56
C SER A 570 -2.09 -7.42 3.82
N ARG A 571 -1.74 -7.84 5.00
CA ARG A 571 -2.03 -9.20 5.48
C ARG A 571 -3.54 -9.44 5.57
N PRO A 572 -4.03 -10.68 5.33
CA PRO A 572 -5.46 -10.97 5.37
C PRO A 572 -6.01 -10.83 6.80
N GLY A 573 -7.06 -10.03 6.95
CA GLY A 573 -7.67 -9.73 8.24
C GLY A 573 -6.91 -8.75 9.13
N ASP A 574 -5.74 -8.30 8.69
CA ASP A 574 -4.88 -7.33 9.37
C ASP A 574 -4.62 -6.17 8.40
N PHE A 575 -5.54 -5.20 8.40
CA PHE A 575 -5.66 -4.21 7.34
C PHE A 575 -4.60 -3.10 7.39
N THR A 576 -3.91 -2.98 8.53
CA THR A 576 -2.89 -1.96 8.76
C THR A 576 -1.47 -2.48 8.60
N ASN A 577 -1.31 -3.78 8.37
CA ASN A 577 -0.02 -4.47 8.34
C ASN A 577 0.41 -4.80 6.90
N PHE A 578 1.47 -4.13 6.44
CA PHE A 578 2.09 -4.29 5.12
C PHE A 578 3.48 -4.93 5.18
N TRP A 579 3.83 -5.61 6.30
CA TRP A 579 5.12 -6.20 6.53
C TRP A 579 5.04 -7.72 6.63
N ALA A 580 6.05 -8.43 6.14
CA ALA A 580 6.17 -9.86 6.31
C ALA A 580 6.31 -10.22 7.80
N LYS A 581 5.82 -11.38 8.18
CA LYS A 581 5.87 -11.85 9.57
C LYS A 581 7.22 -12.46 9.94
N SER A 582 7.93 -13.00 8.98
CA SER A 582 9.22 -13.66 9.14
C SER A 582 10.15 -13.27 7.99
N ALA A 583 11.41 -13.08 8.27
CA ALA A 583 12.45 -12.86 7.29
C ALA A 583 12.98 -14.18 6.67
N ILE A 584 12.72 -15.31 7.33
CA ILE A 584 13.26 -16.62 6.96
C ILE A 584 12.29 -17.41 6.08
N GLN A 585 10.97 -17.22 6.29
CA GLN A 585 9.94 -18.05 5.70
C GLN A 585 8.81 -17.24 5.10
N PHE A 586 8.57 -17.42 3.81
CA PHE A 586 7.37 -16.90 3.16
C PHE A 586 6.14 -17.70 3.59
N ILE A 587 5.12 -17.00 4.05
CA ILE A 587 3.83 -17.57 4.41
C ILE A 587 2.72 -17.02 3.51
N ALA A 588 1.67 -17.80 3.28
CA ALA A 588 0.56 -17.39 2.42
C ALA A 588 -0.17 -16.11 2.92
N SER A 589 -0.06 -15.82 4.21
CA SER A 589 -0.64 -14.63 4.84
C SER A 589 0.25 -13.38 4.76
N ASP A 590 1.42 -13.43 4.15
CA ASP A 590 2.26 -12.24 3.99
C ASP A 590 1.62 -11.21 3.03
N PRO A 591 2.01 -9.94 3.12
CA PRO A 591 1.58 -8.90 2.20
C PRO A 591 1.92 -9.28 0.76
N VAL A 592 1.09 -8.82 -0.18
CA VAL A 592 1.34 -8.99 -1.62
C VAL A 592 1.79 -7.65 -2.16
N ASP A 593 2.93 -7.60 -2.82
CA ASP A 593 3.46 -6.42 -3.48
C ASP A 593 3.97 -6.83 -4.86
N ILE A 594 3.20 -6.48 -5.90
CA ILE A 594 3.49 -6.86 -7.27
C ILE A 594 3.22 -5.71 -8.22
N ALA A 595 4.01 -5.62 -9.28
CA ALA A 595 3.88 -4.62 -10.31
C ALA A 595 3.17 -5.17 -11.55
N SER A 596 2.39 -4.31 -12.22
CA SER A 596 1.88 -4.60 -13.56
C SER A 596 3.01 -4.49 -14.58
N SER A 597 3.12 -5.48 -15.46
CA SER A 597 4.11 -5.47 -16.54
C SER A 597 3.45 -5.00 -17.84
N SER A 598 3.91 -3.87 -18.38
CA SER A 598 3.43 -3.30 -19.64
C SER A 598 4.60 -2.71 -20.44
N GLU A 599 4.43 -2.58 -21.75
CA GLU A 599 5.38 -1.86 -22.63
C GLU A 599 5.39 -0.34 -22.36
N TYR A 600 4.36 0.18 -21.70
CA TYR A 600 4.20 1.60 -21.34
C TYR A 600 4.02 1.72 -19.85
N PRO A 601 4.34 2.91 -19.26
CA PRO A 601 4.05 3.16 -17.85
C PRO A 601 2.57 2.90 -17.55
N ALA A 602 2.30 1.96 -16.66
CA ALA A 602 0.95 1.46 -16.36
C ALA A 602 0.49 1.90 -14.96
N THR A 603 0.44 3.23 -14.73
CA THR A 603 -0.09 3.75 -13.46
C THR A 603 -1.50 3.26 -13.21
N LEU A 604 -1.69 2.57 -12.09
CA LEU A 604 -2.96 2.01 -11.65
C LEU A 604 -3.80 3.09 -10.95
N PHE A 605 -4.98 3.38 -11.47
CA PHE A 605 -5.87 4.42 -10.93
C PHE A 605 -7.06 3.88 -10.17
N ASP A 606 -7.59 2.72 -10.55
CA ASP A 606 -8.75 2.13 -9.90
C ASP A 606 -8.79 0.62 -10.11
N GLY A 607 -9.71 -0.05 -9.42
CA GLY A 607 -9.94 -1.49 -9.58
C GLY A 607 -11.33 -1.89 -9.15
N ILE A 608 -11.83 -2.96 -9.73
CA ILE A 608 -13.14 -3.51 -9.41
C ILE A 608 -13.09 -5.03 -9.28
N GLN A 609 -13.70 -5.52 -8.23
CA GLN A 609 -13.77 -6.96 -7.96
C GLN A 609 -14.79 -7.63 -8.87
N VAL A 610 -14.39 -8.75 -9.46
CA VAL A 610 -15.24 -9.69 -10.18
C VAL A 610 -15.06 -11.10 -9.59
N ASN A 611 -15.91 -12.05 -10.00
CA ASN A 611 -15.84 -13.42 -9.47
C ASN A 611 -14.48 -14.10 -9.72
N THR A 612 -13.83 -13.75 -10.82
CA THR A 612 -12.56 -14.37 -11.25
C THR A 612 -11.32 -13.69 -10.67
N GLY A 613 -11.42 -12.46 -10.14
CA GLY A 613 -10.31 -11.71 -9.59
C GLY A 613 -10.59 -10.23 -9.40
N LEU A 614 -9.58 -9.40 -9.55
CA LEU A 614 -9.65 -7.93 -9.50
C LEU A 614 -9.23 -7.35 -10.83
N VAL A 615 -10.13 -6.63 -11.51
CA VAL A 615 -9.79 -5.88 -12.72
C VAL A 615 -9.22 -4.53 -12.32
N LEU A 616 -8.01 -4.22 -12.77
CA LEU A 616 -7.27 -3.00 -12.50
C LEU A 616 -7.30 -2.11 -13.73
N PHE A 617 -7.48 -0.82 -13.52
CA PHE A 617 -7.59 0.18 -14.58
C PHE A 617 -6.40 1.12 -14.55
N THR A 618 -5.74 1.21 -15.71
CA THR A 618 -4.82 2.32 -16.03
C THR A 618 -5.52 3.31 -16.97
N LYS A 619 -4.86 4.36 -17.37
CA LYS A 619 -5.42 5.36 -18.28
C LYS A 619 -5.82 4.77 -19.63
N ASN A 620 -5.13 3.76 -20.13
CA ASN A 620 -5.28 3.22 -21.49
C ASN A 620 -5.27 1.69 -21.59
N GLN A 621 -5.19 1.00 -20.46
CA GLN A 621 -5.14 -0.46 -20.42
C GLN A 621 -5.80 -1.00 -19.16
N GLN A 622 -6.32 -2.22 -19.22
CA GLN A 622 -6.86 -2.95 -18.08
C GLN A 622 -6.04 -4.20 -17.84
N PHE A 623 -5.87 -4.54 -16.57
CA PHE A 623 -5.18 -5.74 -16.11
C PHE A 623 -6.09 -6.58 -15.22
N MET A 624 -5.78 -7.85 -15.11
CA MET A 624 -6.46 -8.78 -14.24
C MET A 624 -5.50 -9.31 -13.19
N LEU A 625 -5.79 -9.02 -11.92
CA LEU A 625 -5.13 -9.67 -10.79
C LEU A 625 -5.89 -10.95 -10.47
N THR A 626 -5.19 -12.07 -10.54
CA THR A 626 -5.76 -13.41 -10.32
C THR A 626 -4.76 -14.32 -9.61
N THR A 627 -5.17 -15.56 -9.35
CA THR A 627 -4.30 -16.61 -8.82
C THR A 627 -4.60 -17.93 -9.54
N ASP A 628 -3.56 -18.73 -9.76
CA ASP A 628 -3.68 -20.07 -10.31
C ASP A 628 -3.87 -21.14 -9.23
N SER A 629 -3.85 -20.74 -7.97
CA SER A 629 -4.00 -21.61 -6.81
C SER A 629 -5.29 -21.36 -6.07
N ASP A 630 -5.75 -22.32 -5.29
CA ASP A 630 -6.89 -22.14 -4.38
C ASP A 630 -6.59 -21.12 -3.28
N VAL A 631 -5.30 -20.95 -2.95
CA VAL A 631 -4.83 -19.97 -1.96
C VAL A 631 -4.20 -18.78 -2.67
N PHE A 632 -4.72 -17.60 -2.39
CA PHE A 632 -4.14 -16.33 -2.84
C PHE A 632 -3.00 -15.92 -1.88
N SER A 633 -1.78 -15.89 -2.41
CA SER A 633 -0.56 -15.59 -1.66
C SER A 633 0.39 -14.73 -2.49
N PRO A 634 1.43 -14.14 -1.90
CA PRO A 634 2.45 -13.41 -2.66
C PRO A 634 3.07 -14.21 -3.82
N GLN A 635 3.21 -15.50 -3.64
CA GLN A 635 3.81 -16.39 -4.63
C GLN A 635 2.86 -16.80 -5.75
N THR A 636 1.54 -16.76 -5.50
CA THR A 636 0.52 -17.23 -6.45
C THR A 636 -0.23 -16.09 -7.13
N ALA A 637 -0.10 -14.87 -6.64
CA ALA A 637 -0.71 -13.68 -7.24
C ALA A 637 -0.05 -13.35 -8.58
N LYS A 638 -0.88 -13.10 -9.60
CA LYS A 638 -0.41 -12.75 -10.97
C LYS A 638 -1.24 -11.61 -11.53
N ILE A 639 -0.58 -10.72 -12.25
CA ILE A 639 -1.21 -9.65 -13.00
C ILE A 639 -1.00 -9.94 -14.50
N ASN A 640 -2.09 -10.06 -15.23
CA ASN A 640 -2.08 -10.26 -16.68
C ASN A 640 -2.78 -9.10 -17.37
N ALA A 641 -2.30 -8.71 -18.54
CA ALA A 641 -3.01 -7.76 -19.41
C ALA A 641 -4.35 -8.35 -19.83
N LEU A 642 -5.42 -7.55 -19.75
CA LEU A 642 -6.79 -7.98 -20.01
C LEU A 642 -7.34 -7.34 -21.28
N ALA A 643 -7.25 -6.01 -21.40
CA ALA A 643 -7.79 -5.26 -22.53
C ALA A 643 -7.09 -3.90 -22.64
N SER A 644 -7.22 -3.25 -23.81
CA SER A 644 -6.61 -1.93 -24.07
C SER A 644 -7.68 -0.91 -24.46
N TYR A 645 -8.35 -0.35 -23.45
CA TYR A 645 -9.33 0.73 -23.59
C TYR A 645 -8.94 1.90 -22.70
N ASN A 646 -9.28 3.10 -23.13
CA ASN A 646 -9.07 4.28 -22.31
C ASN A 646 -10.05 4.31 -21.14
N PHE A 647 -9.60 4.85 -20.03
CA PHE A 647 -10.37 4.98 -18.79
C PHE A 647 -10.32 6.39 -18.25
N ASN A 648 -11.46 6.93 -17.87
CA ASN A 648 -11.56 8.21 -17.17
C ASN A 648 -11.31 8.00 -15.67
N PHE A 649 -10.11 8.28 -15.22
CA PHE A 649 -9.68 8.09 -13.82
C PHE A 649 -10.31 9.05 -12.80
N ALA A 650 -11.06 10.07 -13.27
CA ALA A 650 -11.86 10.92 -12.38
C ALA A 650 -13.14 10.20 -11.89
N THR A 651 -13.54 9.11 -12.58
CA THR A 651 -14.68 8.29 -12.23
C THR A 651 -14.25 6.91 -11.73
N ASN A 652 -15.18 6.18 -11.10
CA ASN A 652 -14.92 4.82 -10.68
C ASN A 652 -15.55 3.84 -11.67
N PRO A 653 -14.97 2.65 -11.92
CA PRO A 653 -15.66 1.57 -12.60
C PRO A 653 -16.80 1.07 -11.71
N ILE A 654 -17.89 0.63 -12.33
CA ILE A 654 -19.09 0.16 -11.63
C ILE A 654 -19.39 -1.30 -11.96
N SER A 655 -19.89 -2.04 -10.97
CA SER A 655 -20.36 -3.41 -11.17
C SER A 655 -21.85 -3.41 -11.56
N LEU A 656 -22.14 -4.01 -12.69
CA LEU A 656 -23.51 -4.24 -13.18
C LEU A 656 -24.00 -5.67 -12.91
N GLY A 657 -23.28 -6.40 -12.08
CA GLY A 657 -23.53 -7.81 -11.75
C GLY A 657 -22.49 -8.72 -12.41
N THR A 658 -22.76 -9.16 -13.62
CA THR A 658 -21.84 -10.00 -14.39
C THR A 658 -20.91 -9.20 -15.30
N THR A 659 -21.18 -7.92 -15.48
CA THR A 659 -20.44 -7.00 -16.36
C THR A 659 -19.91 -5.81 -15.59
N ILE A 660 -18.92 -5.13 -16.15
CA ILE A 660 -18.28 -3.94 -15.60
C ILE A 660 -18.58 -2.76 -16.51
N GLY A 661 -19.11 -1.67 -15.95
CA GLY A 661 -19.27 -0.40 -16.64
C GLY A 661 -18.14 0.56 -16.33
N PHE A 662 -17.62 1.27 -17.33
CA PHE A 662 -16.61 2.31 -17.14
C PHE A 662 -16.71 3.41 -18.21
N LEU A 663 -16.15 4.57 -17.88
CA LEU A 663 -16.16 5.74 -18.76
C LEU A 663 -14.80 5.97 -19.42
N ASP A 664 -14.85 6.50 -20.64
CA ASP A 664 -13.72 7.02 -21.40
C ASP A 664 -13.96 8.50 -21.71
N ASN A 665 -12.92 9.32 -21.60
CA ASN A 665 -12.91 10.74 -21.93
C ASN A 665 -11.79 11.12 -22.92
N ALA A 666 -11.26 10.15 -23.66
CA ALA A 666 -10.16 10.41 -24.60
C ALA A 666 -10.55 11.27 -25.80
N GLY A 667 -11.83 11.44 -26.06
CA GLY A 667 -12.36 12.29 -27.13
C GLY A 667 -12.95 13.60 -26.62
N LYS A 668 -13.65 14.31 -27.52
CA LYS A 668 -14.43 15.52 -27.18
C LYS A 668 -15.64 15.21 -26.30
N PHE A 669 -16.19 14.00 -26.42
CA PHE A 669 -17.36 13.53 -25.69
C PHE A 669 -16.98 12.30 -24.88
N SER A 670 -17.46 12.20 -23.67
CA SER A 670 -17.31 10.97 -22.86
C SER A 670 -18.06 9.81 -23.47
N ARG A 671 -17.55 8.59 -23.27
CA ARG A 671 -18.18 7.34 -23.75
C ARG A 671 -18.35 6.36 -22.59
N PHE A 672 -19.42 5.62 -22.63
CA PHE A 672 -19.68 4.56 -21.66
C PHE A 672 -19.50 3.19 -22.30
N PHE A 673 -18.60 2.41 -21.70
CA PHE A 673 -18.28 1.04 -22.10
C PHE A 673 -18.80 0.04 -21.08
N GLU A 674 -19.20 -1.11 -21.58
CA GLU A 674 -19.55 -2.26 -20.78
C GLU A 674 -18.66 -3.43 -21.18
N MET A 675 -17.95 -3.98 -20.19
CA MET A 675 -17.08 -5.12 -20.34
C MET A 675 -17.76 -6.37 -19.80
N SER A 676 -17.90 -7.38 -20.63
CA SER A 676 -18.52 -8.66 -20.32
C SER A 676 -17.55 -9.81 -20.51
N GLN A 677 -17.91 -11.00 -20.05
CA GLN A 677 -17.13 -12.23 -20.17
C GLN A 677 -15.70 -12.10 -19.60
N VAL A 678 -15.57 -11.36 -18.51
CA VAL A 678 -14.27 -11.20 -17.85
C VAL A 678 -13.85 -12.54 -17.26
N GLN A 679 -12.89 -13.18 -17.92
CA GLN A 679 -12.34 -14.47 -17.56
C GLN A 679 -10.87 -14.33 -17.16
N ARG A 680 -10.34 -15.38 -16.58
CA ARG A 680 -8.95 -15.49 -16.16
C ARG A 680 -7.99 -15.48 -17.35
N GLU A 681 -8.39 -16.09 -18.45
CA GLU A 681 -7.67 -16.15 -19.71
C GLU A 681 -8.63 -15.83 -20.86
N GLY A 682 -8.19 -14.99 -21.77
CA GLY A 682 -8.97 -14.53 -22.92
C GLY A 682 -9.30 -13.04 -22.86
N GLU A 683 -9.57 -12.46 -24.01
CA GLU A 683 -10.01 -11.08 -24.11
C GLU A 683 -11.48 -10.96 -23.74
N PRO A 684 -11.89 -10.00 -22.89
CA PRO A 684 -13.28 -9.74 -22.60
C PRO A 684 -13.97 -9.08 -23.79
N GLU A 685 -15.25 -9.23 -23.87
CA GLU A 685 -16.06 -8.50 -24.83
C GLU A 685 -16.36 -7.10 -24.27
N VAL A 686 -15.95 -6.05 -24.97
CA VAL A 686 -16.15 -4.65 -24.57
C VAL A 686 -17.02 -3.96 -25.61
N ILE A 687 -18.18 -3.45 -25.16
CA ILE A 687 -19.18 -2.81 -26.02
C ILE A 687 -19.36 -1.36 -25.58
N GLU A 688 -19.29 -0.42 -26.53
CA GLU A 688 -19.68 0.97 -26.31
C GLU A 688 -21.20 1.09 -26.29
N GLN A 689 -21.80 1.25 -25.09
CA GLN A 689 -23.23 1.42 -24.92
C GLN A 689 -23.73 2.82 -25.33
N SER A 690 -22.84 3.82 -25.33
CA SER A 690 -23.15 5.20 -25.75
C SER A 690 -23.05 5.45 -27.26
N ALA A 691 -22.74 4.44 -28.08
CA ALA A 691 -22.56 4.62 -29.53
C ALA A 691 -23.78 5.22 -30.24
N VAL A 692 -24.98 4.90 -29.76
CA VAL A 692 -26.27 5.43 -30.30
C VAL A 692 -26.53 6.88 -29.90
N VAL A 693 -25.77 7.41 -28.93
CA VAL A 693 -25.87 8.77 -28.36
C VAL A 693 -24.49 9.43 -28.25
N SER A 694 -23.64 9.25 -29.22
CA SER A 694 -22.23 9.64 -29.20
C SER A 694 -21.92 11.11 -28.87
N ARG A 695 -22.93 11.99 -28.87
CA ARG A 695 -22.84 13.43 -28.56
C ARG A 695 -23.75 13.82 -27.41
N LEU A 696 -24.20 12.87 -26.60
CA LEU A 696 -25.10 13.16 -25.48
C LEU A 696 -24.35 13.83 -24.33
N PHE A 697 -23.16 13.33 -24.02
CA PHE A 697 -22.31 13.86 -22.96
C PHE A 697 -21.46 15.00 -23.51
N GLU A 698 -21.83 16.24 -23.18
CA GLU A 698 -21.22 17.41 -23.78
C GLU A 698 -19.81 17.72 -23.27
N GLN A 699 -19.46 17.21 -22.09
CA GLN A 699 -18.19 17.48 -21.38
C GLN A 699 -17.69 16.23 -20.64
N ASP A 700 -16.65 16.43 -19.82
CA ASP A 700 -16.05 15.37 -19.03
C ASP A 700 -16.93 14.97 -17.83
N LEU A 701 -17.45 13.76 -17.87
CA LEU A 701 -18.21 13.21 -16.75
C LEU A 701 -17.27 12.93 -15.57
N LYS A 702 -17.67 13.33 -14.36
CA LYS A 702 -16.91 13.13 -13.12
C LYS A 702 -17.62 12.25 -12.09
N LEU A 703 -18.94 12.18 -12.17
CA LEU A 703 -19.75 11.43 -11.22
C LEU A 703 -20.49 10.30 -11.92
N ILE A 704 -20.44 9.12 -11.31
CA ILE A 704 -21.19 7.94 -11.74
C ILE A 704 -21.77 7.23 -10.52
N SER A 705 -23.02 6.82 -10.61
CA SER A 705 -23.67 5.99 -9.60
C SER A 705 -24.65 5.02 -10.24
N ASN A 706 -24.82 3.84 -9.66
CA ASN A 706 -25.70 2.82 -10.20
C ASN A 706 -26.49 2.09 -9.12
N SER A 707 -27.67 1.57 -9.51
CA SER A 707 -28.41 0.56 -8.76
C SER A 707 -28.57 -0.67 -9.62
N ARG A 708 -28.08 -1.79 -9.13
CA ARG A 708 -28.22 -3.10 -9.81
C ARG A 708 -29.64 -3.62 -9.75
N GLU A 709 -30.31 -3.40 -8.63
CA GLU A 709 -31.71 -3.82 -8.38
C GLU A 709 -32.67 -3.10 -9.32
N ASN A 710 -32.43 -1.83 -9.58
CA ASN A 710 -33.25 -0.99 -10.46
C ASN A 710 -32.73 -0.95 -11.90
N SER A 711 -31.59 -1.58 -12.18
CA SER A 711 -30.92 -1.60 -13.49
C SER A 711 -30.81 -0.19 -14.10
N VAL A 712 -30.31 0.75 -13.31
CA VAL A 712 -30.15 2.15 -13.71
C VAL A 712 -28.77 2.68 -13.33
N ILE A 713 -28.21 3.51 -14.22
CA ILE A 713 -26.94 4.20 -14.00
C ILE A 713 -27.19 5.68 -14.23
N PHE A 714 -26.64 6.52 -13.35
CA PHE A 714 -26.64 7.97 -13.47
C PHE A 714 -25.24 8.50 -13.64
N PHE A 715 -25.13 9.54 -14.48
CA PHE A 715 -23.88 10.21 -14.82
C PHE A 715 -24.08 11.72 -14.72
N SER A 716 -23.11 12.45 -14.20
CA SER A 716 -23.11 13.89 -14.29
C SER A 716 -21.69 14.46 -14.27
N GLU A 717 -21.59 15.73 -14.66
CA GLU A 717 -20.50 16.58 -14.29
C GLU A 717 -20.80 17.26 -12.96
N GLU A 718 -19.77 17.82 -12.37
CA GLU A 718 -19.93 18.76 -11.27
C GLU A 718 -20.41 20.13 -11.79
N ASP A 719 -21.12 20.88 -10.96
CA ASP A 719 -21.62 22.23 -11.23
C ASP A 719 -22.56 22.36 -12.45
N THR A 720 -23.14 21.27 -12.93
CA THR A 720 -24.19 21.28 -13.96
C THR A 720 -25.57 20.90 -13.41
N SER A 721 -26.64 21.30 -14.04
CA SER A 721 -28.00 20.92 -13.65
C SER A 721 -28.48 19.65 -14.36
N THR A 722 -27.68 19.05 -15.23
CA THR A 722 -28.06 17.90 -16.05
C THR A 722 -27.57 16.61 -15.46
N LEU A 723 -28.46 15.70 -15.21
CA LEU A 723 -28.22 14.33 -14.80
C LEU A 723 -28.57 13.40 -15.96
N TYR A 724 -27.59 12.71 -16.51
CA TYR A 724 -27.82 11.71 -17.55
C TYR A 724 -28.16 10.38 -16.91
N GLY A 725 -29.02 9.61 -17.54
CA GLY A 725 -29.42 8.29 -17.08
C GLY A 725 -29.35 7.25 -18.17
N TYR A 726 -28.97 6.05 -17.79
CA TYR A 726 -29.05 4.85 -18.63
C TYR A 726 -29.79 3.77 -17.89
N ARG A 727 -30.95 3.34 -18.45
CA ARG A 727 -31.71 2.24 -17.88
C ARG A 727 -31.64 1.04 -18.81
N TYR A 728 -31.36 -0.11 -18.25
CA TYR A 728 -31.22 -1.36 -19.00
C TYR A 728 -32.10 -2.45 -18.37
N PHE A 729 -32.45 -3.41 -19.18
CA PHE A 729 -33.12 -4.61 -18.72
C PHE A 729 -32.69 -5.79 -19.57
N ASP A 730 -32.02 -6.74 -18.92
CA ASP A 730 -31.48 -7.94 -19.52
C ASP A 730 -32.43 -9.13 -19.26
N ASN A 731 -32.85 -9.82 -20.34
CA ASN A 731 -33.38 -11.16 -20.24
C ASN A 731 -32.20 -12.14 -20.45
N ILE A 732 -32.38 -13.39 -20.04
CA ILE A 732 -31.34 -14.44 -20.09
C ILE A 732 -30.54 -14.46 -21.41
N ARG A 733 -31.15 -14.05 -22.54
CA ARG A 733 -30.56 -14.15 -23.89
C ARG A 733 -30.25 -12.81 -24.57
N GLU A 734 -30.89 -11.73 -24.17
CA GLU A 734 -30.77 -10.44 -24.87
C GLU A 734 -31.12 -9.26 -23.96
N ARG A 735 -30.56 -8.09 -24.27
CA ARG A 735 -30.91 -6.83 -23.64
C ARG A 735 -32.21 -6.29 -24.26
N LYS A 736 -33.30 -6.30 -23.50
CA LYS A 736 -34.63 -5.85 -23.95
C LYS A 736 -34.80 -4.34 -23.83
N LEU A 737 -34.09 -3.69 -22.93
CA LEU A 737 -34.12 -2.25 -22.73
C LEU A 737 -32.69 -1.71 -22.65
N ALA A 738 -32.39 -0.67 -23.41
CA ALA A 738 -31.14 0.06 -23.41
C ALA A 738 -31.42 1.55 -23.64
N ALA A 739 -31.94 2.23 -22.63
CA ALA A 739 -32.58 3.53 -22.75
C ALA A 739 -31.73 4.65 -22.14
N TRP A 740 -31.28 5.58 -22.96
CA TRP A 740 -30.65 6.81 -22.54
C TRP A 740 -31.69 7.90 -22.31
N PHE A 741 -31.57 8.66 -21.21
CA PHE A 741 -32.46 9.78 -20.88
C PHE A 741 -31.66 10.82 -20.10
N LYS A 742 -32.25 12.01 -19.91
CA LYS A 742 -31.64 13.06 -19.08
C LYS A 742 -32.69 13.72 -18.19
N TRP A 743 -32.24 14.11 -17.00
CA TRP A 743 -33.01 14.92 -16.08
C TRP A 743 -32.35 16.28 -15.93
N THR A 744 -33.15 17.32 -15.82
CA THR A 744 -32.69 18.65 -15.43
C THR A 744 -33.18 18.93 -14.04
N LEU A 745 -32.25 19.09 -13.10
CA LEU A 745 -32.56 19.34 -11.69
C LEU A 745 -32.58 20.83 -11.40
N THR A 746 -33.26 21.20 -10.33
CA THR A 746 -33.25 22.55 -9.81
C THR A 746 -32.01 22.76 -8.97
N GLY A 747 -31.02 23.50 -9.49
CA GLY A 747 -29.68 23.71 -8.91
C GLY A 747 -28.58 22.96 -9.66
N THR A 748 -27.34 23.23 -9.31
CA THR A 748 -26.17 22.55 -9.87
C THR A 748 -25.78 21.35 -9.03
N ILE A 749 -25.55 20.23 -9.68
CA ILE A 749 -25.21 18.96 -9.05
C ILE A 749 -23.78 19.04 -8.53
N GLN A 750 -23.61 18.75 -7.23
CA GLN A 750 -22.30 18.63 -6.60
C GLN A 750 -21.92 17.17 -6.39
N TYR A 751 -22.91 16.32 -6.12
CA TYR A 751 -22.70 14.90 -5.87
C TYR A 751 -24.00 14.13 -6.05
N HIS A 752 -23.90 12.86 -6.42
CA HIS A 752 -25.03 11.93 -6.36
C HIS A 752 -24.56 10.52 -6.00
N CYS A 753 -25.40 9.78 -5.32
CA CYS A 753 -25.20 8.37 -5.03
C CYS A 753 -26.52 7.61 -5.06
N MET A 754 -26.45 6.35 -5.48
CA MET A 754 -27.57 5.44 -5.40
C MET A 754 -27.40 4.52 -4.19
N GLN A 755 -28.48 4.42 -3.41
CA GLN A 755 -28.57 3.44 -2.35
C GLN A 755 -29.97 2.82 -2.37
N ASP A 756 -30.03 1.51 -2.51
CA ASP A 756 -31.28 0.75 -2.68
C ASP A 756 -32.13 1.34 -3.84
N ASP A 757 -33.35 1.75 -3.55
CA ASP A 757 -34.26 2.37 -4.50
C ASP A 757 -34.17 3.90 -4.55
N ASN A 758 -33.24 4.50 -3.82
CA ASN A 758 -33.15 5.94 -3.66
C ASN A 758 -31.90 6.51 -4.31
N LEU A 759 -32.10 7.58 -5.08
CA LEU A 759 -31.03 8.44 -5.55
C LEU A 759 -30.95 9.66 -4.62
N PHE A 760 -29.85 9.79 -3.91
CA PHE A 760 -29.51 10.98 -3.15
C PHE A 760 -28.70 11.93 -4.02
N VAL A 761 -29.06 13.19 -4.03
CA VAL A 761 -28.37 14.23 -4.83
C VAL A 761 -28.10 15.45 -3.96
N VAL A 762 -26.86 15.91 -3.95
CA VAL A 762 -26.51 17.21 -3.41
C VAL A 762 -26.51 18.22 -4.54
N VAL A 763 -27.37 19.22 -4.43
CA VAL A 763 -27.47 20.32 -5.38
C VAL A 763 -27.10 21.64 -4.73
N ARG A 764 -26.48 22.53 -5.47
CA ARG A 764 -26.15 23.90 -5.04
C ARG A 764 -27.11 24.88 -5.66
N ASN A 765 -27.80 25.62 -4.81
CA ASN A 765 -28.69 26.71 -5.22
C ASN A 765 -28.28 27.99 -4.48
N ASN A 766 -27.95 29.02 -5.23
CA ASN A 766 -27.55 30.32 -4.70
C ASN A 766 -26.48 30.23 -3.61
N GLY A 767 -25.45 29.37 -3.84
CA GLY A 767 -24.35 29.16 -2.90
C GLY A 767 -24.67 28.30 -1.68
N LYS A 768 -25.84 27.65 -1.61
CA LYS A 768 -26.22 26.74 -0.54
C LYS A 768 -26.34 25.31 -1.08
N ASP A 769 -25.70 24.38 -0.39
CA ASP A 769 -25.77 22.95 -0.70
C ASP A 769 -27.02 22.34 -0.03
N GLN A 770 -27.77 21.57 -0.80
CA GLN A 770 -29.05 21.02 -0.40
C GLN A 770 -29.12 19.52 -0.76
N LEU A 771 -29.60 18.72 0.16
CA LEU A 771 -29.78 17.28 -0.02
C LEU A 771 -31.18 16.98 -0.53
N LEU A 772 -31.27 16.34 -1.67
CA LEU A 772 -32.52 15.85 -2.29
C LEU A 772 -32.50 14.34 -2.34
N LYS A 773 -33.69 13.74 -2.20
CA LYS A 773 -33.90 12.30 -2.34
C LYS A 773 -34.93 12.02 -3.44
N TYR A 774 -34.58 11.18 -4.41
CA TYR A 774 -35.48 10.71 -5.48
C TYR A 774 -35.72 9.21 -5.30
N SER A 775 -36.99 8.78 -5.22
CA SER A 775 -37.33 7.34 -5.21
C SER A 775 -37.52 6.82 -6.63
N ILE A 776 -36.67 5.91 -7.09
CA ILE A 776 -36.71 5.36 -8.45
C ILE A 776 -37.93 4.44 -8.65
N LYS A 777 -38.32 3.69 -7.65
CA LYS A 777 -39.54 2.85 -7.70
C LYS A 777 -40.83 3.66 -7.66
N MET A 778 -40.73 4.92 -7.29
CA MET A 778 -41.91 5.82 -7.18
C MET A 778 -43.02 5.21 -6.34
N ASP A 779 -42.71 4.73 -5.15
CA ASP A 779 -43.67 4.12 -4.26
C ASP A 779 -44.80 5.10 -3.93
N SER A 780 -46.06 4.65 -4.12
CA SER A 780 -47.25 5.42 -3.80
C SER A 780 -47.41 5.71 -2.30
N ASN A 781 -46.78 4.93 -1.44
CA ASN A 781 -46.85 5.11 0.03
C ASN A 781 -46.15 6.37 0.52
N THR A 782 -45.41 7.08 -0.33
CA THR A 782 -44.75 8.32 0.03
C THR A 782 -45.72 9.47 0.29
N PHE A 783 -46.97 9.34 -0.22
CA PHE A 783 -48.03 10.32 -0.08
C PHE A 783 -49.35 9.60 0.30
N ALA A 784 -49.50 9.30 1.57
CA ALA A 784 -50.53 8.43 2.11
C ALA A 784 -51.99 8.82 1.80
N LEU A 785 -52.25 10.01 1.27
CA LEU A 785 -53.58 10.51 0.99
C LEU A 785 -53.80 10.88 -0.49
N ALA A 786 -52.75 10.90 -1.34
CA ALA A 786 -52.93 11.13 -2.77
C ALA A 786 -52.87 9.80 -3.50
N GLU A 787 -53.93 9.41 -4.20
CA GLU A 787 -53.95 8.25 -5.10
C GLU A 787 -52.92 8.41 -6.23
N ASN A 788 -52.42 9.63 -6.44
CA ASN A 788 -51.51 9.97 -7.50
C ASN A 788 -50.27 10.67 -6.97
N ARG A 789 -49.14 10.41 -7.62
CA ARG A 789 -47.83 11.02 -7.28
C ARG A 789 -47.81 12.50 -7.62
N VAL A 790 -47.06 13.28 -6.81
CA VAL A 790 -46.86 14.71 -7.05
C VAL A 790 -45.44 14.93 -7.55
N HIS A 791 -45.28 15.53 -8.72
CA HIS A 791 -44.03 15.70 -9.42
C HIS A 791 -43.51 17.15 -9.29
N LEU A 792 -42.77 17.41 -8.20
CA LEU A 792 -42.13 18.71 -7.90
C LEU A 792 -40.67 18.47 -7.48
N ASP A 793 -39.79 19.43 -7.76
CA ASP A 793 -38.45 19.46 -7.19
C ASP A 793 -38.43 20.20 -5.85
N HIS A 794 -37.50 19.86 -4.96
CA HIS A 794 -37.43 20.37 -3.59
C HIS A 794 -38.79 20.21 -2.88
N LEU A 795 -39.42 19.08 -3.15
CA LEU A 795 -40.74 18.75 -2.59
C LEU A 795 -40.68 18.72 -1.06
N MET A 796 -41.48 19.54 -0.43
CA MET A 796 -41.63 19.57 1.01
C MET A 796 -43.07 19.76 1.43
N SER A 797 -43.45 19.23 2.60
CA SER A 797 -44.74 19.47 3.23
C SER A 797 -44.72 20.82 3.95
N THR A 798 -45.84 21.54 3.89
CA THR A 798 -46.01 22.85 4.54
C THR A 798 -47.39 22.97 5.15
N SER A 799 -47.48 23.73 6.26
CA SER A 799 -48.71 24.09 6.98
C SER A 799 -48.55 25.48 7.59
N GLY A 800 -49.56 26.00 8.24
CA GLY A 800 -49.51 27.28 8.97
C GLY A 800 -49.44 28.52 8.08
N TRP A 801 -50.14 28.49 6.94
CA TRP A 801 -50.31 29.67 6.07
C TRP A 801 -51.38 30.60 6.62
N THR A 802 -51.20 31.89 6.44
CA THR A 802 -52.14 32.91 6.89
C THR A 802 -52.89 33.50 5.73
N TYR A 803 -54.22 33.42 5.72
CA TYR A 803 -55.07 34.01 4.68
C TYR A 803 -55.44 35.46 5.01
N ASN A 804 -55.31 36.31 4.04
CA ASN A 804 -55.76 37.71 4.11
C ASN A 804 -56.92 37.93 3.14
N ALA A 805 -58.16 38.06 3.72
CA ALA A 805 -59.39 38.24 2.96
C ALA A 805 -59.43 39.55 2.13
N THR A 806 -58.63 40.56 2.49
CA THR A 806 -58.56 41.85 1.75
C THR A 806 -57.78 41.69 0.43
N THR A 807 -56.70 40.92 0.45
CA THR A 807 -55.89 40.67 -0.75
C THR A 807 -56.26 39.43 -1.51
N GLY A 808 -57.10 38.55 -0.90
CA GLY A 808 -57.46 37.25 -1.44
C GLY A 808 -56.31 36.25 -1.51
N LYS A 809 -55.24 36.46 -0.71
CA LYS A 809 -54.01 35.66 -0.73
C LYS A 809 -53.68 35.02 0.60
N SER A 810 -53.09 33.84 0.52
CA SER A 810 -52.44 33.21 1.64
C SER A 810 -50.97 33.44 1.61
N THR A 811 -50.37 33.73 2.76
CA THR A 811 -48.94 34.07 2.86
C THR A 811 -48.24 33.25 3.92
N LYS A 812 -46.95 32.97 3.71
CA LYS A 812 -46.07 32.33 4.68
C LYS A 812 -44.62 32.79 4.45
N THR A 813 -43.84 32.89 5.50
CA THR A 813 -42.41 33.12 5.37
C THR A 813 -41.77 31.96 4.61
N LYS A 814 -40.91 32.26 3.66
CA LYS A 814 -40.23 31.31 2.79
C LYS A 814 -39.38 30.34 3.66
N PRO A 815 -39.64 29.03 3.60
CA PRO A 815 -38.83 28.05 4.31
C PRO A 815 -37.44 27.93 3.69
N THR A 816 -36.48 27.42 4.47
CA THR A 816 -35.14 27.05 3.96
C THR A 816 -35.26 25.96 2.89
N GLY A 817 -34.37 25.96 1.94
CA GLY A 817 -34.39 24.97 0.84
C GLY A 817 -35.02 25.44 -0.45
N LEU A 818 -35.70 26.57 -0.44
CA LEU A 818 -36.30 27.16 -1.64
C LEU A 818 -35.49 28.38 -2.13
N GLU A 819 -34.24 28.16 -2.48
CA GLU A 819 -33.29 29.22 -2.86
C GLU A 819 -33.26 29.53 -4.37
N SER A 820 -33.85 28.68 -5.23
CA SER A 820 -33.91 28.90 -6.68
C SER A 820 -34.95 29.94 -7.06
N THR A 821 -34.77 30.52 -8.23
CA THR A 821 -35.72 31.44 -8.87
C THR A 821 -36.75 30.74 -9.75
N ASN A 822 -36.69 29.39 -9.83
CA ASN A 822 -37.66 28.63 -10.62
C ASN A 822 -39.07 28.79 -10.06
N GLN A 823 -40.07 28.53 -10.93
CA GLN A 823 -41.48 28.69 -10.52
C GLN A 823 -41.87 27.70 -9.46
N LEU A 824 -42.31 28.19 -8.32
CA LEU A 824 -42.87 27.38 -7.24
C LEU A 824 -44.36 27.11 -7.49
N ALA A 825 -44.79 25.96 -6.98
CA ALA A 825 -46.19 25.57 -6.96
C ALA A 825 -46.58 24.89 -5.65
N ALA A 826 -47.88 24.98 -5.34
CA ALA A 826 -48.53 24.29 -4.26
C ALA A 826 -49.45 23.20 -4.82
N TYR A 827 -49.47 22.05 -4.13
CA TYR A 827 -50.36 20.94 -4.47
C TYR A 827 -50.96 20.35 -3.18
N ASP A 828 -52.29 20.34 -3.09
CA ASP A 828 -53.01 19.88 -1.91
C ASP A 828 -53.19 18.36 -1.91
N ILE A 829 -52.85 17.75 -0.77
CA ILE A 829 -52.93 16.29 -0.58
C ILE A 829 -53.79 15.92 0.66
N ASP A 830 -54.28 16.91 1.40
CA ASP A 830 -54.96 16.71 2.68
C ASP A 830 -56.46 16.98 2.53
N ASP A 831 -57.29 15.98 2.79
CA ASP A 831 -58.72 16.08 2.80
C ASP A 831 -59.32 16.31 4.17
N THR A 832 -58.55 16.32 5.24
CA THR A 832 -59.02 16.29 6.63
C THR A 832 -59.56 17.64 7.11
N ALA A 833 -59.04 18.75 6.58
CA ALA A 833 -59.47 20.09 7.01
C ALA A 833 -60.70 20.62 6.31
N ASN A 834 -60.93 20.20 5.05
CA ASN A 834 -62.10 20.59 4.27
C ASN A 834 -62.46 19.55 3.20
N PRO A 835 -63.29 18.54 3.51
CA PRO A 835 -63.67 17.49 2.56
C PRO A 835 -64.40 17.99 1.31
N ALA A 836 -64.82 19.28 1.27
CA ALA A 836 -65.40 19.90 0.09
C ALA A 836 -64.36 20.47 -0.88
N THR A 837 -63.10 20.63 -0.49
CA THR A 837 -61.99 20.98 -1.39
C THR A 837 -61.27 19.71 -1.73
N ALA A 838 -61.46 19.24 -2.91
CA ALA A 838 -60.90 17.97 -3.36
C ALA A 838 -59.37 17.95 -3.32
N ILE A 839 -58.81 16.81 -2.97
CA ILE A 839 -57.40 16.46 -3.15
C ILE A 839 -56.99 16.81 -4.60
N GLY A 840 -55.79 17.41 -4.75
CA GLY A 840 -55.25 17.82 -6.05
C GLY A 840 -55.49 19.29 -6.42
N ARG A 841 -55.92 20.11 -5.46
CA ARG A 841 -55.89 21.58 -5.63
C ARG A 841 -54.46 22.06 -5.92
N TYR A 842 -54.34 22.88 -6.95
CA TYR A 842 -53.06 23.38 -7.47
C TYR A 842 -53.08 24.90 -7.58
N ALA A 843 -51.93 25.53 -7.24
CA ALA A 843 -51.72 26.93 -7.47
C ALA A 843 -50.23 27.24 -7.68
N LYS A 844 -49.91 28.26 -8.46
CA LYS A 844 -48.55 28.82 -8.56
C LYS A 844 -48.27 29.69 -7.33
N ILE A 845 -47.06 29.63 -6.84
CA ILE A 845 -46.60 30.43 -5.71
C ILE A 845 -45.78 31.59 -6.25
N THR A 846 -46.03 32.79 -5.76
CA THR A 846 -45.25 33.99 -6.02
C THR A 846 -44.33 34.28 -4.85
N ILE A 847 -43.08 34.62 -5.12
CA ILE A 847 -42.12 35.03 -4.10
C ILE A 847 -42.18 36.56 -3.99
N ASN A 848 -42.52 37.05 -2.80
CA ASN A 848 -42.55 38.49 -2.49
C ASN A 848 -41.63 38.78 -1.31
N GLY A 849 -40.38 39.17 -1.64
CA GLY A 849 -39.33 39.35 -0.62
C GLY A 849 -39.00 38.07 0.14
N SER A 850 -39.20 38.06 1.42
CA SER A 850 -39.00 36.89 2.28
C SER A 850 -40.27 35.99 2.44
N ASN A 851 -41.37 36.38 1.77
CA ASN A 851 -42.62 35.65 1.89
C ASN A 851 -42.98 34.94 0.59
N LEU A 852 -43.70 33.83 0.74
CA LEU A 852 -44.41 33.13 -0.31
C LEU A 852 -45.87 33.57 -0.30
N GLU A 853 -46.44 33.78 -1.49
CA GLU A 853 -47.86 34.19 -1.69
C GLU A 853 -48.54 33.19 -2.61
N ILE A 854 -49.76 32.77 -2.23
CA ILE A 854 -50.64 31.91 -3.04
C ILE A 854 -51.99 32.58 -3.12
N ASP A 855 -52.60 32.61 -4.32
CA ASP A 855 -53.95 33.11 -4.48
C ASP A 855 -54.97 32.12 -3.89
N GLY A 856 -55.92 32.67 -3.16
CA GLY A 856 -56.99 31.92 -2.43
C GLY A 856 -56.64 31.55 -1.00
N ASP A 857 -57.57 30.95 -0.35
CA ASP A 857 -57.43 30.50 1.05
C ASP A 857 -56.81 29.11 1.13
N TRP A 858 -55.56 29.05 1.64
CA TRP A 858 -54.77 27.84 1.93
C TRP A 858 -54.50 27.72 3.44
N SER A 859 -55.20 28.49 4.26
CA SER A 859 -55.02 28.41 5.74
C SER A 859 -55.65 27.14 6.31
N GLY A 860 -55.04 26.65 7.41
CA GLY A 860 -55.56 25.48 8.13
C GLY A 860 -55.33 24.13 7.45
N GLN A 861 -54.63 24.08 6.32
CA GLN A 861 -54.35 22.88 5.57
C GLN A 861 -52.86 22.53 5.59
N THR A 862 -52.58 21.24 5.39
CA THR A 862 -51.22 20.74 5.10
C THR A 862 -51.13 20.34 3.63
N PHE A 863 -50.20 20.91 2.90
CA PHE A 863 -50.06 20.66 1.47
C PHE A 863 -48.58 20.60 1.07
N LEU A 864 -48.29 20.22 -0.16
CA LEU A 864 -46.96 20.10 -0.71
C LEU A 864 -46.62 21.36 -1.52
N ILE A 865 -45.37 21.80 -1.39
CA ILE A 865 -44.77 22.85 -2.21
C ILE A 865 -43.46 22.39 -2.82
N GLY A 866 -43.09 22.98 -3.94
CA GLY A 866 -41.82 22.71 -4.63
C GLY A 866 -41.72 23.43 -5.96
N TYR A 867 -40.62 23.25 -6.64
CA TYR A 867 -40.39 23.82 -7.96
C TYR A 867 -41.00 22.98 -9.07
N LEU A 868 -41.64 23.66 -10.02
CA LEU A 868 -42.12 23.01 -11.24
C LEU A 868 -40.94 22.62 -12.13
N TYR A 869 -41.03 21.47 -12.76
CA TYR A 869 -40.16 21.03 -13.84
C TYR A 869 -40.95 20.45 -15.00
N THR A 870 -40.38 20.52 -16.19
CA THR A 870 -41.06 20.10 -17.40
C THR A 870 -40.54 18.74 -17.86
N MET A 871 -41.40 17.74 -17.97
CA MET A 871 -41.14 16.56 -18.78
C MET A 871 -41.32 16.93 -20.26
N GLU A 872 -40.31 16.59 -21.10
CA GLU A 872 -40.33 16.88 -22.53
C GLU A 872 -39.88 15.68 -23.34
N ILE A 873 -40.69 15.27 -24.32
CA ILE A 873 -40.40 14.19 -25.24
C ILE A 873 -40.52 14.71 -26.65
N THR A 874 -39.44 14.64 -27.42
CA THR A 874 -39.45 14.99 -28.86
C THR A 874 -39.37 13.74 -29.70
N LEU A 875 -40.42 13.50 -30.49
CA LEU A 875 -40.51 12.30 -31.33
C LEU A 875 -39.62 12.42 -32.58
N PRO A 876 -39.12 11.28 -33.10
CA PRO A 876 -38.44 11.24 -34.39
C PRO A 876 -39.45 11.45 -35.53
N THR A 877 -38.96 11.66 -36.74
CA THR A 877 -39.76 11.62 -37.94
C THR A 877 -40.42 10.22 -38.07
N ILE A 878 -41.72 10.19 -38.14
CA ILE A 878 -42.47 8.93 -38.20
C ILE A 878 -42.45 8.41 -39.65
N TYR A 879 -41.91 7.21 -39.84
CA TYR A 879 -41.89 6.49 -41.10
C TYR A 879 -42.78 5.25 -41.04
N VAL A 880 -43.26 4.81 -42.19
CA VAL A 880 -43.83 3.47 -42.31
C VAL A 880 -42.74 2.45 -42.05
N THR A 881 -42.97 1.57 -41.13
CA THR A 881 -42.04 0.48 -40.83
C THR A 881 -42.49 -0.83 -41.49
N ARG A 882 -41.53 -1.58 -42.02
CA ARG A 882 -41.74 -2.93 -42.58
C ARG A 882 -40.85 -3.93 -41.89
N GLN A 883 -41.36 -5.11 -41.68
CA GLN A 883 -40.58 -6.21 -41.21
C GLN A 883 -39.89 -6.89 -42.40
N GLU A 884 -38.56 -6.89 -42.43
CA GLU A 884 -37.73 -7.56 -43.40
C GLU A 884 -36.90 -8.64 -42.68
N GLY A 885 -37.38 -9.89 -42.68
CA GLY A 885 -36.77 -10.94 -41.86
C GLY A 885 -36.93 -10.66 -40.36
N GLU A 886 -35.86 -10.67 -39.61
CA GLU A 886 -35.83 -10.33 -38.17
C GLU A 886 -35.72 -8.84 -37.88
N SER A 887 -35.43 -8.00 -38.90
CA SER A 887 -35.23 -6.57 -38.72
C SER A 887 -36.47 -5.75 -39.12
N ILE A 888 -36.74 -4.68 -38.34
CA ILE A 888 -37.74 -3.66 -38.66
C ILE A 888 -37.04 -2.50 -39.35
N ARG A 889 -37.44 -2.16 -40.59
CA ARG A 889 -36.86 -1.07 -41.35
C ARG A 889 -37.87 -0.01 -41.67
N ALA A 890 -37.42 1.25 -41.63
CA ALA A 890 -38.19 2.40 -42.07
C ALA A 890 -38.17 2.53 -43.62
N ASP A 891 -39.32 2.77 -44.23
CA ASP A 891 -39.41 3.08 -45.64
C ASP A 891 -39.21 4.60 -45.88
N SER A 892 -37.95 5.05 -45.96
CA SER A 892 -37.56 6.43 -46.17
C SER A 892 -37.88 6.96 -47.57
N ARG A 893 -38.17 6.07 -48.54
CA ARG A 893 -38.47 6.44 -49.93
C ARG A 893 -39.97 6.72 -50.14
N ALA A 894 -40.80 6.31 -49.22
CA ALA A 894 -42.23 6.50 -49.27
C ALA A 894 -42.62 7.95 -48.99
N ASN A 895 -43.59 8.42 -49.77
CA ASN A 895 -44.27 9.68 -49.44
C ASN A 895 -45.37 9.38 -48.42
N THR A 896 -45.13 9.71 -47.17
CA THR A 896 -46.07 9.48 -46.08
C THR A 896 -46.69 10.78 -45.63
N ILE A 897 -48.00 10.88 -45.64
CA ILE A 897 -48.76 11.96 -45.08
C ILE A 897 -49.42 11.48 -43.80
N LEU A 898 -49.05 12.09 -42.70
CA LEU A 898 -49.63 11.76 -41.39
C LEU A 898 -50.95 12.53 -41.24
N HIS A 899 -52.00 11.82 -40.86
CA HIS A 899 -53.31 12.44 -40.57
C HIS A 899 -53.41 12.78 -39.09
N ARG A 900 -53.05 11.85 -38.23
CA ARG A 900 -53.08 12.04 -36.78
C ARG A 900 -52.08 11.12 -36.06
N ALA A 901 -51.68 11.53 -34.88
CA ALA A 901 -50.98 10.73 -33.91
C ALA A 901 -51.79 10.65 -32.62
N SER A 902 -52.05 9.45 -32.15
CA SER A 902 -52.84 9.18 -30.92
C SER A 902 -51.95 8.61 -29.84
N PHE A 903 -51.81 9.32 -28.74
CA PHE A 903 -51.10 8.89 -27.57
C PHE A 903 -52.03 8.14 -26.62
N ALA A 904 -51.59 6.99 -26.17
CA ALA A 904 -52.21 6.30 -25.06
C ALA A 904 -51.42 6.57 -23.80
N PHE A 905 -52.11 7.08 -22.82
CA PHE A 905 -51.55 7.40 -21.50
C PHE A 905 -52.07 6.40 -20.45
N GLY A 906 -51.18 6.08 -19.48
CA GLY A 906 -51.56 5.57 -18.18
C GLY A 906 -52.04 6.74 -17.31
N PRO A 907 -51.67 6.77 -16.02
CA PRO A 907 -51.98 7.91 -15.17
C PRO A 907 -51.46 9.23 -15.76
N VAL A 908 -52.41 10.14 -16.08
CA VAL A 908 -52.11 11.42 -16.73
C VAL A 908 -53.05 12.51 -16.21
N GLY A 909 -52.47 13.68 -15.93
CA GLY A 909 -53.24 14.89 -15.68
C GLY A 909 -53.11 15.88 -16.85
N LEU A 910 -52.59 17.06 -16.58
CA LEU A 910 -52.42 18.10 -17.61
C LEU A 910 -51.10 17.91 -18.38
N TYR A 911 -51.19 17.93 -19.69
CA TYR A 911 -50.05 17.96 -20.59
C TYR A 911 -50.31 18.81 -21.84
N GLU A 912 -49.25 19.13 -22.57
CA GLU A 912 -49.26 19.93 -23.77
C GLU A 912 -48.61 19.19 -24.93
N THR A 913 -49.13 19.35 -26.12
CA THR A 913 -48.48 18.93 -27.35
C THR A 913 -48.12 20.10 -28.20
N THR A 914 -46.92 20.12 -28.75
CA THR A 914 -46.45 21.09 -29.73
C THR A 914 -46.17 20.40 -31.04
N LEU A 915 -46.94 20.77 -32.06
CA LEU A 915 -46.78 20.31 -33.43
C LEU A 915 -46.09 21.41 -34.26
N THR A 916 -44.80 21.21 -34.56
CA THR A 916 -44.03 22.10 -35.45
C THR A 916 -44.14 21.56 -36.87
N ARG A 917 -44.54 22.44 -37.83
CA ARG A 917 -44.66 22.13 -39.27
C ARG A 917 -43.83 23.14 -40.08
N LYS A 918 -43.00 22.66 -41.00
CA LYS A 918 -42.15 23.54 -41.82
C LYS A 918 -43.00 24.58 -42.56
N GLY A 919 -42.70 25.86 -42.39
CA GLY A 919 -43.37 26.98 -43.03
C GLY A 919 -44.72 27.37 -42.42
N ARG A 920 -45.03 26.85 -41.23
CA ARG A 920 -46.23 27.25 -40.47
C ARG A 920 -45.85 27.54 -39.03
N SER A 921 -46.70 28.36 -38.35
CA SER A 921 -46.57 28.56 -36.91
C SER A 921 -46.80 27.29 -36.15
N ASP A 922 -46.16 27.14 -34.99
CA ASP A 922 -46.37 25.98 -34.11
C ASP A 922 -47.83 25.91 -33.66
N PHE A 923 -48.36 24.69 -33.66
CA PHE A 923 -49.65 24.40 -33.13
C PHE A 923 -49.51 23.77 -31.74
N ASN A 924 -49.84 24.55 -30.72
CA ASN A 924 -49.82 24.10 -29.32
C ASN A 924 -51.24 23.72 -28.91
N GLN A 925 -51.37 22.58 -28.26
CA GLN A 925 -52.61 22.12 -27.71
C GLN A 925 -52.40 21.61 -26.32
N THR A 926 -53.15 22.18 -25.35
CA THR A 926 -53.18 21.72 -23.97
C THR A 926 -54.31 20.70 -23.84
N PHE A 927 -53.97 19.58 -23.22
CA PHE A 927 -54.96 18.54 -22.93
C PHE A 927 -55.20 18.51 -21.42
N GLU A 928 -56.42 18.60 -21.02
CA GLU A 928 -56.89 18.59 -19.66
C GLU A 928 -57.88 17.47 -19.49
N VAL A 929 -57.61 16.59 -18.51
CA VAL A 929 -58.52 15.47 -18.16
C VAL A 929 -59.50 15.95 -17.12
N GLY A 930 -60.82 15.86 -17.41
CA GLY A 930 -61.87 16.16 -16.44
C GLY A 930 -62.88 17.18 -16.91
N LEU A 931 -63.79 17.58 -16.02
CA LEU A 931 -64.88 18.51 -16.29
C LEU A 931 -64.38 19.97 -16.19
N ALA A 932 -64.90 20.88 -17.02
CA ALA A 932 -64.46 22.25 -17.10
C ALA A 932 -64.51 23.01 -15.74
N ASN A 933 -65.41 22.67 -14.86
CA ASN A 933 -65.58 23.28 -13.55
C ASN A 933 -64.47 22.85 -12.56
N GLN A 934 -63.67 21.83 -12.86
CA GLN A 934 -62.56 21.38 -12.03
C GLN A 934 -61.27 22.12 -12.32
N TYR A 935 -61.19 22.92 -13.38
CA TYR A 935 -60.00 23.65 -13.83
C TYR A 935 -60.03 25.14 -13.50
N LEU A 936 -60.92 25.57 -12.65
CA LEU A 936 -60.88 26.91 -12.10
C LEU A 936 -59.67 27.08 -11.20
N ALA A 937 -59.13 28.26 -11.04
CA ALA A 937 -58.05 28.57 -10.15
C ALA A 937 -58.36 28.01 -8.74
N ASN A 938 -57.42 27.27 -8.18
CA ASN A 938 -57.57 26.56 -6.89
C ASN A 938 -58.62 25.41 -6.88
N SER A 939 -59.00 24.90 -8.03
CA SER A 939 -59.80 23.70 -8.10
C SER A 939 -58.94 22.39 -8.18
N ALA A 940 -59.54 21.25 -7.90
CA ALA A 940 -58.84 19.98 -7.93
C ALA A 940 -58.31 19.61 -9.32
N SER A 941 -57.13 19.11 -9.40
CA SER A 941 -56.59 18.48 -10.62
C SER A 941 -57.07 17.04 -10.72
N VAL A 942 -57.65 16.67 -11.87
CA VAL A 942 -58.08 15.32 -12.16
C VAL A 942 -56.96 14.55 -12.83
N VAL A 943 -56.76 13.31 -12.44
CA VAL A 943 -55.88 12.34 -13.07
C VAL A 943 -56.73 11.23 -13.66
N ASP A 944 -56.57 10.96 -14.97
CA ASP A 944 -57.15 9.83 -15.63
C ASP A 944 -56.13 8.70 -15.72
N ASN A 945 -56.51 7.49 -15.38
CA ASN A 945 -55.69 6.33 -15.42
C ASN A 945 -55.61 5.66 -16.81
N ASN A 946 -56.41 6.11 -17.76
CA ASN A 946 -56.49 5.48 -19.10
C ASN A 946 -57.01 6.45 -20.15
N ALA A 947 -56.18 7.35 -20.63
CA ALA A 947 -56.58 8.36 -21.61
C ALA A 947 -56.01 8.05 -23.01
N LEU A 948 -56.82 8.28 -24.03
CA LEU A 948 -56.41 8.26 -25.41
C LEU A 948 -56.62 9.64 -26.04
N TYR A 949 -55.53 10.27 -26.51
CA TYR A 949 -55.58 11.58 -27.10
C TYR A 949 -54.98 11.66 -28.50
N SER A 950 -55.64 12.30 -29.43
CA SER A 950 -55.24 12.37 -30.84
C SER A 950 -54.86 13.81 -31.21
N VAL A 951 -53.65 13.96 -31.76
CA VAL A 951 -53.17 15.22 -32.34
C VAL A 951 -53.35 15.18 -33.85
N PRO A 952 -54.17 16.13 -34.43
CA PRO A 952 -54.34 16.23 -35.87
C PRO A 952 -53.08 16.82 -36.54
N ILE A 953 -52.54 16.16 -37.55
CA ILE A 953 -51.26 16.56 -38.19
C ILE A 953 -51.50 17.09 -39.61
N TYR A 954 -52.05 16.30 -40.51
CA TYR A 954 -52.34 16.58 -41.93
C TYR A 954 -51.16 17.20 -42.69
N ASP A 955 -49.97 16.59 -42.57
CA ASP A 955 -48.77 17.04 -43.30
C ASP A 955 -47.83 15.89 -43.57
N ARG A 956 -46.84 16.08 -44.44
CA ARG A 956 -45.82 15.08 -44.71
C ARG A 956 -44.99 14.84 -43.47
N ASN A 957 -44.64 13.57 -43.24
CA ASN A 957 -43.84 13.13 -42.10
C ASN A 957 -42.50 13.92 -41.96
N THR A 958 -41.83 14.22 -43.10
CA THR A 958 -40.55 15.01 -43.09
C THR A 958 -40.68 16.47 -42.76
N ASN A 959 -41.90 17.01 -42.72
CA ASN A 959 -42.18 18.41 -42.38
C ASN A 959 -42.62 18.58 -40.93
N VAL A 960 -42.80 17.50 -40.21
CA VAL A 960 -43.45 17.47 -38.91
C VAL A 960 -42.44 17.14 -37.81
N THR A 961 -42.50 17.85 -36.71
CA THR A 961 -41.93 17.46 -35.43
C THR A 961 -43.03 17.53 -34.37
N LEU A 962 -43.21 16.46 -33.63
CA LEU A 962 -44.21 16.37 -32.57
C LEU A 962 -43.52 16.24 -31.22
N GLN A 963 -43.92 17.10 -30.29
CA GLN A 963 -43.37 17.18 -28.94
C GLN A 963 -44.50 17.05 -27.92
N VAL A 964 -44.29 16.30 -26.84
CA VAL A 964 -45.18 16.20 -25.68
C VAL A 964 -44.49 16.83 -24.49
N LYS A 965 -45.16 17.69 -23.76
CA LYS A 965 -44.70 18.39 -22.59
C LYS A 965 -45.64 18.23 -21.42
N SER A 966 -45.13 18.11 -20.18
CA SER A 966 -45.93 18.19 -18.98
C SER A 966 -45.19 18.96 -17.92
N THR A 967 -45.66 20.16 -17.58
CA THR A 967 -45.10 21.00 -16.51
C THR A 967 -45.89 20.88 -15.22
N HIS A 968 -47.15 20.49 -15.32
CA HIS A 968 -48.05 20.34 -14.16
C HIS A 968 -47.55 19.26 -13.19
N PRO A 969 -47.72 19.41 -11.85
CA PRO A 969 -47.20 18.41 -10.90
C PRO A 969 -47.91 17.01 -10.94
N THR A 970 -48.94 16.85 -11.76
CA THR A 970 -49.59 15.54 -11.96
C THR A 970 -48.71 14.56 -12.80
N PRO A 971 -48.97 13.25 -12.73
CA PRO A 971 -48.34 12.26 -13.61
C PRO A 971 -48.58 12.54 -15.11
N ALA A 972 -47.71 12.03 -15.94
CA ALA A 972 -47.86 12.01 -17.39
C ALA A 972 -47.16 10.73 -17.94
N ASN A 973 -47.82 9.59 -17.82
CA ASN A 973 -47.28 8.30 -18.23
C ASN A 973 -47.71 7.97 -19.66
N ILE A 974 -46.77 7.86 -20.60
CA ILE A 974 -47.05 7.51 -22.00
C ILE A 974 -46.81 6.01 -22.18
N LEU A 975 -47.86 5.29 -22.63
CA LEU A 975 -47.80 3.84 -22.84
C LEU A 975 -47.35 3.50 -24.26
N TYR A 976 -48.10 4.00 -25.27
CA TYR A 976 -47.81 3.76 -26.68
C TYR A 976 -48.33 4.91 -27.56
N LEU A 977 -47.85 4.93 -28.79
CA LEU A 977 -48.31 5.88 -29.83
C LEU A 977 -48.82 5.11 -31.03
N THR A 978 -50.07 5.42 -31.46
CA THR A 978 -50.63 4.96 -32.75
C THR A 978 -50.73 6.14 -33.71
N TRP A 979 -50.31 5.98 -34.92
CA TRP A 979 -50.43 7.00 -35.94
C TRP A 979 -51.17 6.44 -37.15
N GLU A 980 -51.88 7.32 -37.82
CA GLU A 980 -52.66 7.03 -39.02
C GLU A 980 -52.25 7.99 -40.14
N GLY A 981 -52.26 7.49 -41.36
CA GLY A 981 -51.90 8.30 -42.50
C GLY A 981 -52.11 7.60 -43.83
N VAL A 982 -51.63 8.28 -44.86
CA VAL A 982 -51.63 7.76 -46.21
C VAL A 982 -50.21 7.55 -46.68
N TYR A 983 -49.97 6.42 -47.25
CA TYR A 983 -48.69 5.96 -47.71
C TYR A 983 -48.72 5.74 -49.24
N ASN A 984 -47.69 6.33 -49.91
CA ASN A 984 -47.46 6.07 -51.33
C ASN A 984 -46.02 5.62 -51.58
N ASN A 985 -45.88 4.38 -52.04
CA ASN A 985 -44.59 3.82 -52.34
C ASN A 985 -44.15 4.30 -53.74
N ASN A 986 -43.31 5.28 -53.80
CA ASN A 986 -42.75 5.82 -55.01
C ASN A 986 -41.66 4.88 -55.58
N PHE A 987 -42.09 3.76 -56.19
CA PHE A 987 -41.18 3.00 -57.03
C PHE A 987 -41.05 3.69 -58.39
N TYR A 988 -40.17 4.66 -58.51
CA TYR A 988 -39.62 5.02 -59.81
C TYR A 988 -38.36 4.17 -60.05
N THR A 989 -38.52 3.00 -60.58
CA THR A 989 -37.47 2.33 -61.34
C THR A 989 -37.40 3.05 -62.70
N ARG A 990 -36.55 4.04 -62.84
CA ARG A 990 -36.02 4.39 -64.16
C ARG A 990 -35.01 3.27 -64.51
N VAL A 991 -35.40 2.45 -65.49
CA VAL A 991 -34.51 1.59 -66.21
C VAL A 991 -33.58 2.46 -67.06
#